data_3705fdb1ee7a3cc366dd679ac8f05440
#
_entry.id   3705fdb1ee7a3cc366dd679ac8f05440
#
_cell.length_a   1.000
_cell.length_b   1.000
_cell.length_c   1.000
_cell.angle_alpha   90.00
_cell.angle_beta   90.00
_cell.angle_gamma   90.00
#
_symmetry.space_group_name_H-M   'P 1'
#
loop_
_entity.id
_entity.type
_entity.pdbx_description
1 polymer ?
#
loop_
_entity_poly.entity_id
_entity_poly.type
_entity_poly.pdbx_seq_one_letter_code
_entity_poly.pdbx_strand_id
1 'polypeptide(L)'
;MKKLLILLLTVQLFLIQSQVKKDLVIPKNPKIGLSLAGGGAKGFAHVGVLKVLDSLGIKVDYIAGTSMGAIVGGLYASGYSGKEIEKIVMDTDFYSLITDPKSRQESSFFNKSVDKYLLSIPLKNGKITLPSSISTGQKNVYLLKELFKNVSNIDDFSKLPIPFMCVATNLESGNMQIFEKGDLVQSIMASSAFPSLMDPVKIGDSIYIDGAMTVNYPSKPLKDKGIDIVIGVDLNQDLSKREDLNNIIAILNQVIDMNIHKDTRRQYKYTDINIKPDLKGMSATSYDDKKKILDNGYIEGLKYTDILEQLPKRDFDRLRQPTNPIYSNVYKIDSLSLEGSKIYGKNYVLGKMGLRLPSLQTYGNVNKMIDKLVATNNYRFINYDIIADKEASYLKLYVTEDDARHFLKFGLHYDDVFKTGLLLNYSAKRLLFKNTNLSLDVVVGDKPRYYLNYFIDNGYIPGFGIYSSGMSFDLKDISNNTVDRWEWLRNEMFIQSVWKDKFAVGGGLSHDYFKAEINDANIRYSRFLNPYVFIKSDTQNDKDFPSKGIYIAAEGKVVDLLKSEVDKRIVQVKADIRINIPLTRQFAYRLNLYGGITIGENLPSFYQYRLGGIFEQNVVNFKRFGGFYFAQLNTNNVILISNDLQFKFNKNYFLSGNFSFANLSDDISFEDAVKLNYSSLGITAGYKSPFGQIKVNFSHSLKNNQKGIFSVILGHWF
;
A
#
# COMPACT_ATOMS: atom_id res chain seq x y z
N MET A 1 -52.34 18.65 -45.65
CA MET A 1 -51.29 17.63 -45.52
C MET A 1 -50.31 17.90 -44.37
N LYS A 2 -49.67 19.09 -44.23
CA LYS A 2 -48.73 19.35 -43.12
C LYS A 2 -49.30 19.16 -41.69
N LYS A 3 -50.54 19.61 -41.44
CA LYS A 3 -51.21 19.46 -40.12
C LYS A 3 -51.57 17.99 -39.78
N LEU A 4 -51.82 17.15 -40.79
CA LEU A 4 -52.08 15.72 -40.59
C LEU A 4 -50.81 14.94 -40.33
N LEU A 5 -49.66 15.36 -40.92
CA LEU A 5 -48.33 14.77 -40.68
C LEU A 5 -47.83 15.11 -39.28
N ILE A 6 -48.09 16.30 -38.77
CA ILE A 6 -47.72 16.71 -37.40
C ILE A 6 -48.57 15.96 -36.37
N LEU A 7 -49.85 15.74 -36.64
CA LEU A 7 -50.72 14.94 -35.77
C LEU A 7 -50.32 13.47 -35.74
N LEU A 8 -49.89 12.90 -36.86
CA LEU A 8 -49.35 11.54 -36.95
C LEU A 8 -48.01 11.40 -36.24
N LEU A 9 -47.11 12.39 -36.35
CA LEU A 9 -45.85 12.42 -35.64
C LEU A 9 -46.01 12.59 -34.10
N THR A 10 -47.00 13.43 -33.67
CA THR A 10 -47.29 13.55 -32.22
C THR A 10 -47.95 12.29 -31.66
N VAL A 11 -48.80 11.62 -32.40
CA VAL A 11 -49.39 10.34 -32.01
C VAL A 11 -48.35 9.22 -32.00
N GLN A 12 -47.38 9.22 -32.95
CA GLN A 12 -46.25 8.27 -32.90
C GLN A 12 -45.28 8.57 -31.72
N LEU A 13 -45.05 9.85 -31.37
CA LEU A 13 -44.28 10.21 -30.18
C LEU A 13 -44.97 9.80 -28.87
N PHE A 14 -46.29 9.88 -28.80
CA PHE A 14 -47.07 9.39 -27.68
C PHE A 14 -47.08 7.85 -27.59
N LEU A 15 -47.08 7.14 -28.73
CA LEU A 15 -47.01 5.68 -28.77
C LEU A 15 -45.62 5.13 -28.47
N ILE A 16 -44.53 5.90 -28.68
CA ILE A 16 -43.15 5.53 -28.30
C ILE A 16 -42.90 5.74 -26.80
N GLN A 17 -43.64 6.57 -26.10
CA GLN A 17 -43.57 6.72 -24.64
C GLN A 17 -44.39 5.69 -23.85
N SER A 18 -45.25 4.92 -24.50
CA SER A 18 -45.92 3.77 -23.92
C SER A 18 -45.04 2.51 -24.09
N GLN A 19 -43.85 2.49 -23.53
CA GLN A 19 -43.28 1.23 -23.09
C GLN A 19 -44.27 0.65 -22.06
N VAL A 20 -44.94 -0.42 -22.45
CA VAL A 20 -45.84 -1.21 -21.65
C VAL A 20 -45.26 -1.39 -20.25
N LYS A 21 -45.70 -0.55 -19.27
CA LYS A 21 -45.62 -0.92 -17.87
C LYS A 21 -46.40 -2.22 -17.78
N LYS A 22 -45.75 -3.35 -17.76
CA LYS A 22 -46.31 -4.61 -17.40
C LYS A 22 -46.92 -4.38 -16.02
N ASP A 23 -48.26 -4.29 -15.90
CA ASP A 23 -48.88 -4.09 -14.60
C ASP A 23 -48.34 -5.19 -13.68
N LEU A 24 -47.56 -4.80 -12.68
CA LEU A 24 -46.99 -5.74 -11.73
C LEU A 24 -48.14 -6.32 -10.91
N VAL A 25 -48.45 -7.58 -11.16
CA VAL A 25 -49.46 -8.31 -10.35
C VAL A 25 -48.79 -8.65 -9.03
N ILE A 26 -49.18 -7.94 -7.97
CA ILE A 26 -48.65 -8.15 -6.61
C ILE A 26 -49.49 -9.24 -5.95
N PRO A 27 -48.94 -10.44 -5.65
CA PRO A 27 -49.64 -11.49 -4.92
C PRO A 27 -50.05 -11.04 -3.50
N LYS A 28 -50.94 -11.75 -2.87
CA LYS A 28 -51.28 -11.52 -1.46
C LYS A 28 -50.09 -11.98 -0.59
N ASN A 29 -49.47 -11.06 0.20
CA ASN A 29 -48.31 -11.31 1.03
C ASN A 29 -47.07 -11.84 0.26
N PRO A 30 -46.58 -11.13 -0.78
CA PRO A 30 -45.47 -11.61 -1.59
C PRO A 30 -44.17 -11.62 -0.81
N LYS A 31 -43.31 -12.59 -1.08
CA LYS A 31 -41.91 -12.56 -0.66
C LYS A 31 -41.10 -11.68 -1.60
N ILE A 32 -40.37 -10.71 -1.04
CA ILE A 32 -39.57 -9.73 -1.78
C ILE A 32 -38.11 -10.11 -1.76
N GLY A 33 -37.52 -10.27 -2.93
CA GLY A 33 -36.06 -10.46 -3.09
C GLY A 33 -35.39 -9.24 -3.64
N LEU A 34 -34.12 -9.03 -3.21
CA LEU A 34 -33.28 -7.95 -3.70
C LEU A 34 -32.06 -8.52 -4.43
N SER A 35 -31.96 -8.26 -5.73
CA SER A 35 -30.84 -8.66 -6.59
C SER A 35 -29.88 -7.47 -6.82
N LEU A 36 -28.62 -7.60 -6.40
CA LEU A 36 -27.60 -6.55 -6.49
C LEU A 36 -26.47 -6.97 -7.43
N ALA A 37 -26.34 -6.28 -8.55
CA ALA A 37 -25.33 -6.57 -9.56
C ALA A 37 -23.90 -6.25 -9.11
N GLY A 38 -22.92 -6.93 -9.70
CA GLY A 38 -21.52 -6.53 -9.61
C GLY A 38 -21.21 -5.31 -10.48
N GLY A 39 -20.13 -4.57 -10.14
CA GLY A 39 -19.76 -3.40 -10.93
C GLY A 39 -18.66 -2.52 -10.32
N GLY A 40 -17.88 -3.02 -9.36
CA GLY A 40 -16.83 -2.24 -8.70
C GLY A 40 -17.38 -0.96 -8.08
N ALA A 41 -16.75 0.19 -8.33
CA ALA A 41 -17.18 1.50 -7.80
C ALA A 41 -18.63 1.87 -8.16
N LYS A 42 -19.13 1.42 -9.33
CA LYS A 42 -20.53 1.62 -9.72
C LYS A 42 -21.51 1.04 -8.69
N GLY A 43 -21.08 0.04 -7.91
CA GLY A 43 -21.89 -0.58 -6.85
C GLY A 43 -22.28 0.38 -5.71
N PHE A 44 -21.67 1.55 -5.59
CA PHE A 44 -22.11 2.56 -4.63
C PHE A 44 -23.53 3.06 -4.93
N ALA A 45 -24.03 2.91 -6.16
CA ALA A 45 -25.39 3.22 -6.51
C ALA A 45 -26.41 2.32 -5.78
N HIS A 46 -26.04 1.07 -5.43
CA HIS A 46 -26.88 0.21 -4.59
C HIS A 46 -27.25 0.90 -3.28
N VAL A 47 -26.28 1.59 -2.66
CA VAL A 47 -26.50 2.28 -1.38
C VAL A 47 -27.56 3.37 -1.51
N GLY A 48 -27.56 4.12 -2.62
CA GLY A 48 -28.59 5.09 -2.93
C GLY A 48 -29.98 4.47 -3.00
N VAL A 49 -30.12 3.33 -3.72
CA VAL A 49 -31.37 2.58 -3.80
C VAL A 49 -31.79 2.04 -2.44
N LEU A 50 -30.87 1.46 -1.64
CA LEU A 50 -31.16 0.97 -0.30
C LEU A 50 -31.71 2.06 0.61
N LYS A 51 -31.20 3.30 0.51
CA LYS A 51 -31.74 4.46 1.25
C LYS A 51 -33.19 4.75 0.89
N VAL A 52 -33.60 4.57 -0.38
CA VAL A 52 -34.99 4.70 -0.81
C VAL A 52 -35.83 3.57 -0.22
N LEU A 53 -35.39 2.31 -0.33
CA LEU A 53 -36.07 1.17 0.27
C LEU A 53 -36.26 1.34 1.79
N ASP A 54 -35.22 1.83 2.47
CA ASP A 54 -35.28 2.15 3.91
C ASP A 54 -36.30 3.25 4.22
N SER A 55 -36.31 4.34 3.45
CA SER A 55 -37.23 5.46 3.67
C SER A 55 -38.71 5.07 3.47
N LEU A 56 -38.93 4.16 2.56
CA LEU A 56 -40.27 3.60 2.26
C LEU A 56 -40.66 2.42 3.19
N GLY A 57 -39.70 1.95 4.01
CA GLY A 57 -39.91 0.82 4.92
C GLY A 57 -40.18 -0.52 4.22
N ILE A 58 -39.59 -0.74 3.03
CA ILE A 58 -39.83 -1.96 2.26
C ILE A 58 -39.29 -3.17 2.98
N LYS A 59 -40.11 -4.24 3.08
CA LYS A 59 -39.68 -5.52 3.61
C LYS A 59 -38.93 -6.28 2.53
N VAL A 60 -37.68 -6.64 2.81
CA VAL A 60 -36.89 -7.55 1.97
C VAL A 60 -36.76 -8.88 2.68
N ASP A 61 -37.15 -9.98 2.00
CA ASP A 61 -37.14 -11.33 2.57
C ASP A 61 -35.89 -12.14 2.20
N TYR A 62 -35.20 -11.78 1.11
CA TYR A 62 -33.98 -12.43 0.67
C TYR A 62 -33.11 -11.49 -0.18
N ILE A 63 -31.77 -11.57 -0.03
CA ILE A 63 -30.84 -10.78 -0.82
C ILE A 63 -29.87 -11.70 -1.57
N ALA A 64 -29.67 -11.42 -2.86
CA ALA A 64 -28.62 -12.04 -3.67
C ALA A 64 -27.71 -10.97 -4.23
N GLY A 65 -26.40 -11.17 -4.11
CA GLY A 65 -25.41 -10.20 -4.58
C GLY A 65 -24.24 -10.83 -5.33
N THR A 66 -23.65 -10.07 -6.25
CA THR A 66 -22.41 -10.43 -6.95
C THR A 66 -21.41 -9.31 -6.76
N SER A 67 -20.11 -9.62 -6.46
CA SER A 67 -19.02 -8.65 -6.37
C SER A 67 -19.36 -7.51 -5.38
N MET A 68 -19.33 -6.23 -5.80
CA MET A 68 -19.73 -5.12 -4.95
C MET A 68 -21.19 -5.26 -4.46
N GLY A 69 -22.06 -5.86 -5.26
CA GLY A 69 -23.41 -6.19 -4.82
C GLY A 69 -23.45 -7.21 -3.68
N ALA A 70 -22.49 -8.13 -3.62
CA ALA A 70 -22.33 -9.06 -2.49
C ALA A 70 -21.84 -8.33 -1.23
N ILE A 71 -20.94 -7.37 -1.37
CA ILE A 71 -20.44 -6.55 -0.23
C ILE A 71 -21.59 -5.69 0.34
N VAL A 72 -22.25 -4.90 -0.52
CA VAL A 72 -23.34 -4.00 -0.09
C VAL A 72 -24.56 -4.81 0.40
N GLY A 73 -24.93 -5.88 -0.33
CA GLY A 73 -26.03 -6.77 0.05
C GLY A 73 -25.76 -7.51 1.35
N GLY A 74 -24.53 -8.00 1.56
CA GLY A 74 -24.11 -8.66 2.80
C GLY A 74 -24.17 -7.72 4.01
N LEU A 75 -23.73 -6.46 3.86
CA LEU A 75 -23.86 -5.45 4.92
C LEU A 75 -25.33 -5.19 5.26
N TYR A 76 -26.16 -4.99 4.25
CA TYR A 76 -27.60 -4.78 4.45
C TYR A 76 -28.28 -5.99 5.07
N ALA A 77 -27.91 -7.20 4.63
CA ALA A 77 -28.39 -8.47 5.20
C ALA A 77 -27.98 -8.65 6.66
N SER A 78 -26.84 -8.11 7.06
CA SER A 78 -26.31 -8.14 8.43
C SER A 78 -26.91 -7.06 9.35
N GLY A 79 -27.88 -6.27 8.86
CA GLY A 79 -28.65 -5.31 9.65
C GLY A 79 -28.19 -3.84 9.53
N TYR A 80 -27.19 -3.53 8.69
CA TYR A 80 -26.84 -2.13 8.38
C TYR A 80 -27.94 -1.47 7.56
N SER A 81 -28.29 -0.23 7.88
CA SER A 81 -29.16 0.61 7.05
C SER A 81 -28.38 1.18 5.86
N GLY A 82 -29.08 1.57 4.80
CA GLY A 82 -28.47 2.28 3.67
C GLY A 82 -27.69 3.53 4.07
N LYS A 83 -28.13 4.23 5.14
CA LYS A 83 -27.45 5.40 5.69
C LYS A 83 -26.14 5.07 6.40
N GLU A 84 -26.08 3.96 7.11
CA GLU A 84 -24.83 3.48 7.75
C GLU A 84 -23.86 2.97 6.70
N ILE A 85 -24.33 2.28 5.65
CA ILE A 85 -23.50 1.85 4.53
C ILE A 85 -22.96 3.06 3.76
N GLU A 86 -23.75 4.14 3.54
CA GLU A 86 -23.26 5.40 2.96
C GLU A 86 -22.08 5.94 3.75
N LYS A 87 -22.19 6.01 5.09
CA LYS A 87 -21.10 6.47 5.94
C LYS A 87 -19.85 5.60 5.78
N ILE A 88 -19.99 4.29 5.79
CA ILE A 88 -18.89 3.33 5.57
C ILE A 88 -18.21 3.62 4.22
N VAL A 89 -18.99 3.78 3.14
CA VAL A 89 -18.48 4.07 1.81
C VAL A 89 -17.73 5.40 1.78
N MET A 90 -18.28 6.45 2.41
CA MET A 90 -17.63 7.78 2.41
C MET A 90 -16.32 7.79 3.20
N ASP A 91 -16.25 7.07 4.32
CA ASP A 91 -15.08 7.01 5.19
C ASP A 91 -13.99 6.05 4.68
N THR A 92 -14.30 5.12 3.76
CA THR A 92 -13.37 4.11 3.27
C THR A 92 -12.43 4.65 2.21
N ASP A 93 -11.13 4.37 2.36
CA ASP A 93 -10.09 4.59 1.33
C ASP A 93 -10.00 3.38 0.40
N PHE A 94 -10.81 3.38 -0.67
CA PHE A 94 -10.85 2.29 -1.65
C PHE A 94 -9.55 2.12 -2.43
N TYR A 95 -8.77 3.19 -2.61
CA TYR A 95 -7.46 3.07 -3.25
C TYR A 95 -6.54 2.15 -2.45
N SER A 96 -6.53 2.29 -1.12
CA SER A 96 -5.77 1.41 -0.23
C SER A 96 -6.27 -0.04 -0.27
N LEU A 97 -7.57 -0.27 -0.41
CA LEU A 97 -8.14 -1.63 -0.52
C LEU A 97 -7.73 -2.33 -1.82
N ILE A 98 -7.65 -1.60 -2.93
CA ILE A 98 -7.35 -2.14 -4.26
C ILE A 98 -5.85 -2.37 -4.42
N THR A 99 -5.02 -1.41 -4.00
CA THR A 99 -3.56 -1.50 -4.17
C THR A 99 -2.89 -2.32 -3.09
N ASP A 100 -3.59 -2.59 -1.98
CA ASP A 100 -3.13 -3.38 -0.83
C ASP A 100 -1.70 -3.03 -0.38
N PRO A 101 -1.39 -1.73 -0.15
CA PRO A 101 -0.03 -1.29 0.10
C PRO A 101 0.45 -1.81 1.45
N LYS A 102 1.64 -2.40 1.45
CA LYS A 102 2.29 -2.80 2.70
C LYS A 102 2.71 -1.55 3.48
N SER A 103 2.40 -1.55 4.78
CA SER A 103 2.78 -0.44 5.65
C SER A 103 4.31 -0.37 5.79
N ARG A 104 4.93 0.73 5.32
CA ARG A 104 6.36 0.95 5.51
C ARG A 104 6.74 1.03 6.99
N GLN A 105 5.87 1.60 7.82
CA GLN A 105 6.10 1.71 9.27
C GLN A 105 6.18 0.34 9.96
N GLU A 106 5.48 -0.66 9.45
CA GLU A 106 5.47 -2.02 9.99
C GLU A 106 6.47 -2.94 9.28
N SER A 107 7.10 -2.50 8.19
CA SER A 107 8.12 -3.26 7.47
C SER A 107 9.38 -3.44 8.30
N SER A 108 10.08 -4.56 8.14
CA SER A 108 11.37 -4.82 8.79
C SER A 108 12.45 -3.85 8.29
N PHE A 109 13.51 -3.66 9.06
CA PHE A 109 14.66 -2.83 8.67
C PHE A 109 15.22 -3.23 7.31
N PHE A 110 15.36 -4.53 7.06
CA PHE A 110 15.86 -5.04 5.78
C PHE A 110 14.94 -4.63 4.63
N ASN A 111 13.62 -4.83 4.78
CA ASN A 111 12.65 -4.49 3.74
C ASN A 111 12.60 -2.97 3.49
N LYS A 112 12.72 -2.14 4.53
CA LYS A 112 12.81 -0.67 4.37
C LYS A 112 14.02 -0.23 3.56
N SER A 113 15.15 -0.89 3.72
CA SER A 113 16.39 -0.58 3.00
C SER A 113 16.34 -1.00 1.52
N VAL A 114 15.54 -2.01 1.19
CA VAL A 114 15.42 -2.56 -0.17
C VAL A 114 14.13 -2.13 -0.90
N ASP A 115 13.34 -1.24 -0.34
CA ASP A 115 12.10 -0.69 -0.94
C ASP A 115 12.42 0.46 -1.92
N LYS A 116 13.01 0.09 -3.07
CA LYS A 116 13.50 1.04 -4.09
C LYS A 116 13.33 0.54 -5.52
N TYR A 117 12.58 -0.53 -5.71
CA TYR A 117 12.43 -1.15 -7.02
C TYR A 117 11.10 -0.81 -7.66
N LEU A 118 11.15 -0.62 -8.97
CA LEU A 118 10.00 -0.37 -9.81
C LEU A 118 9.19 -1.63 -10.07
N LEU A 119 9.90 -2.72 -10.34
CA LEU A 119 9.33 -4.02 -10.69
C LEU A 119 10.03 -5.10 -9.90
N SER A 120 9.27 -6.04 -9.33
CA SER A 120 9.77 -7.22 -8.65
C SER A 120 9.13 -8.47 -9.23
N ILE A 121 9.94 -9.33 -9.84
CA ILE A 121 9.51 -10.55 -10.51
C ILE A 121 9.97 -11.74 -9.68
N PRO A 122 9.04 -12.55 -9.13
CA PRO A 122 9.39 -13.78 -8.43
C PRO A 122 9.90 -14.86 -9.39
N LEU A 123 10.89 -15.62 -8.93
CA LEU A 123 11.39 -16.82 -9.60
C LEU A 123 10.96 -18.04 -8.81
N LYS A 124 10.18 -18.94 -9.41
CA LYS A 124 9.82 -20.23 -8.87
C LYS A 124 10.49 -21.35 -9.68
N ASN A 125 11.25 -22.21 -9.01
CA ASN A 125 12.00 -23.31 -9.67
C ASN A 125 12.86 -22.81 -10.87
N GLY A 126 13.50 -21.65 -10.72
CA GLY A 126 14.33 -21.05 -11.77
C GLY A 126 13.56 -20.41 -12.94
N LYS A 127 12.22 -20.43 -12.93
CA LYS A 127 11.39 -19.83 -13.98
C LYS A 127 10.77 -18.51 -13.50
N ILE A 128 10.69 -17.53 -14.39
CA ILE A 128 9.96 -16.29 -14.16
C ILE A 128 8.48 -16.61 -13.98
N THR A 129 7.91 -16.13 -12.89
CA THR A 129 6.48 -16.28 -12.57
C THR A 129 5.85 -14.91 -12.49
N LEU A 130 4.86 -14.64 -13.32
CA LEU A 130 4.10 -13.39 -13.23
C LEU A 130 3.23 -13.42 -11.98
N PRO A 131 3.01 -12.27 -11.31
CA PRO A 131 2.03 -12.18 -10.24
C PRO A 131 0.63 -12.50 -10.78
N SER A 132 -0.18 -13.20 -9.99
CA SER A 132 -1.56 -13.56 -10.36
C SER A 132 -2.51 -12.36 -10.34
N SER A 133 -2.14 -11.30 -9.60
CA SER A 133 -2.98 -10.13 -9.37
C SER A 133 -2.16 -8.93 -8.87
N ILE A 134 -2.80 -7.77 -8.84
CA ILE A 134 -2.25 -6.53 -8.27
C ILE A 134 -2.29 -6.57 -6.74
N SER A 135 -3.37 -7.15 -6.15
CA SER A 135 -3.67 -7.17 -4.73
C SER A 135 -3.92 -8.59 -4.23
N THR A 136 -3.46 -8.89 -3.02
CA THR A 136 -3.84 -10.14 -2.32
C THR A 136 -5.22 -10.05 -1.67
N GLY A 137 -5.77 -8.85 -1.52
CA GLY A 137 -7.03 -8.58 -0.83
C GLY A 137 -6.89 -8.51 0.70
N GLN A 138 -5.66 -8.41 1.24
CA GLN A 138 -5.43 -8.40 2.69
C GLN A 138 -6.19 -7.27 3.39
N LYS A 139 -6.17 -6.05 2.82
CA LYS A 139 -6.90 -4.91 3.40
C LYS A 139 -8.42 -5.08 3.33
N ASN A 140 -8.92 -5.77 2.30
CA ASN A 140 -10.34 -6.09 2.19
C ASN A 140 -10.77 -7.03 3.33
N VAL A 141 -9.98 -8.06 3.63
CA VAL A 141 -10.26 -8.96 4.77
C VAL A 141 -10.35 -8.15 6.08
N TYR A 142 -9.41 -7.23 6.33
CA TYR A 142 -9.44 -6.41 7.54
C TYR A 142 -10.74 -5.62 7.68
N LEU A 143 -11.12 -4.92 6.60
CA LEU A 143 -12.34 -4.13 6.58
C LEU A 143 -13.58 -5.01 6.78
N LEU A 144 -13.69 -6.10 6.00
CA LEU A 144 -14.86 -6.97 6.05
C LEU A 144 -14.97 -7.69 7.40
N LYS A 145 -13.88 -8.21 7.98
CA LYS A 145 -13.91 -8.83 9.33
C LYS A 145 -14.37 -7.84 10.40
N GLU A 146 -13.99 -6.57 10.32
CA GLU A 146 -14.44 -5.53 11.24
C GLU A 146 -15.93 -5.18 11.02
N LEU A 147 -16.37 -5.06 9.79
CA LEU A 147 -17.77 -4.74 9.45
C LEU A 147 -18.74 -5.88 9.77
N PHE A 148 -18.34 -7.13 9.52
CA PHE A 148 -19.20 -8.30 9.78
C PHE A 148 -19.01 -8.93 11.16
N LYS A 149 -18.28 -8.28 12.09
CA LYS A 149 -18.03 -8.81 13.42
C LYS A 149 -19.29 -9.22 14.19
N ASN A 150 -20.41 -8.49 14.02
CA ASN A 150 -21.66 -8.74 14.73
C ASN A 150 -22.37 -10.02 14.26
N VAL A 151 -21.99 -10.56 13.13
CA VAL A 151 -22.55 -11.80 12.55
C VAL A 151 -21.46 -12.85 12.31
N SER A 152 -20.27 -12.67 12.88
CA SER A 152 -19.11 -13.55 12.66
C SER A 152 -19.31 -15.00 13.13
N ASN A 153 -20.28 -15.26 13.99
CA ASN A 153 -20.66 -16.59 14.47
C ASN A 153 -21.80 -17.22 13.65
N ILE A 154 -22.28 -16.56 12.61
CA ILE A 154 -23.35 -17.06 11.74
C ILE A 154 -22.73 -17.68 10.51
N ASP A 155 -22.72 -18.99 10.43
CA ASP A 155 -22.22 -19.79 9.30
C ASP A 155 -23.29 -20.23 8.31
N ASP A 156 -24.59 -20.08 8.64
CA ASP A 156 -25.75 -20.28 7.77
C ASP A 156 -26.38 -18.93 7.45
N PHE A 157 -26.19 -18.42 6.23
CA PHE A 157 -26.60 -17.06 5.85
C PHE A 157 -28.11 -16.87 5.81
N SER A 158 -28.91 -17.98 5.85
CA SER A 158 -30.36 -17.91 6.04
C SER A 158 -30.75 -17.40 7.42
N LYS A 159 -29.81 -17.42 8.39
CA LYS A 159 -29.98 -16.94 9.77
C LYS A 159 -29.54 -15.51 10.01
N LEU A 160 -29.02 -14.84 8.98
CA LEU A 160 -28.76 -13.40 9.04
C LEU A 160 -30.08 -12.63 9.25
N PRO A 161 -30.06 -11.39 9.75
CA PRO A 161 -31.27 -10.56 9.88
C PRO A 161 -32.15 -10.52 8.63
N ILE A 162 -31.52 -10.52 7.44
CA ILE A 162 -32.18 -10.83 6.16
C ILE A 162 -31.39 -11.98 5.52
N PRO A 163 -32.04 -13.09 5.14
CA PRO A 163 -31.41 -14.18 4.40
C PRO A 163 -30.63 -13.71 3.20
N PHE A 164 -29.44 -14.28 3.02
CA PHE A 164 -28.46 -13.79 2.05
C PHE A 164 -27.81 -14.93 1.27
N MET A 165 -27.46 -14.63 0.02
CA MET A 165 -26.54 -15.43 -0.78
C MET A 165 -25.64 -14.55 -1.63
N CYS A 166 -24.43 -15.03 -1.94
CA CYS A 166 -23.57 -14.38 -2.92
C CYS A 166 -23.10 -15.38 -3.97
N VAL A 167 -22.83 -14.83 -5.16
CA VAL A 167 -22.41 -15.61 -6.32
C VAL A 167 -20.93 -15.43 -6.56
N ALA A 168 -20.19 -16.54 -6.75
CA ALA A 168 -18.82 -16.57 -7.24
C ALA A 168 -18.72 -17.50 -8.44
N THR A 169 -17.57 -17.47 -9.11
CA THR A 169 -17.26 -18.38 -10.21
C THR A 169 -16.15 -19.33 -9.79
N ASN A 170 -16.38 -20.64 -9.88
CA ASN A 170 -15.34 -21.63 -9.69
C ASN A 170 -14.36 -21.54 -10.87
N LEU A 171 -13.09 -21.22 -10.58
CA LEU A 171 -12.07 -20.97 -11.63
C LEU A 171 -11.67 -22.25 -12.37
N GLU A 172 -11.81 -23.41 -11.74
CA GLU A 172 -11.39 -24.70 -12.30
C GLU A 172 -12.44 -25.26 -13.29
N SER A 173 -13.73 -25.09 -12.96
CA SER A 173 -14.83 -25.61 -13.79
C SER A 173 -15.52 -24.55 -14.64
N GLY A 174 -15.32 -23.26 -14.35
CA GLY A 174 -16.05 -22.17 -14.98
C GLY A 174 -17.52 -22.06 -14.57
N ASN A 175 -17.97 -22.83 -13.59
CA ASN A 175 -19.36 -22.86 -13.15
C ASN A 175 -19.65 -21.80 -12.07
N MET A 176 -20.91 -21.35 -12.06
CA MET A 176 -21.45 -20.53 -10.98
C MET A 176 -21.46 -21.34 -9.67
N GLN A 177 -21.00 -20.68 -8.60
CA GLN A 177 -21.13 -21.15 -7.23
C GLN A 177 -21.96 -20.16 -6.43
N ILE A 178 -22.98 -20.66 -5.74
CA ILE A 178 -23.77 -19.88 -4.78
C ILE A 178 -23.26 -20.23 -3.38
N PHE A 179 -22.89 -19.21 -2.61
CA PHE A 179 -22.57 -19.34 -1.19
C PHE A 179 -23.76 -18.88 -0.34
N GLU A 180 -24.23 -19.78 0.50
CA GLU A 180 -25.31 -19.58 1.48
C GLU A 180 -24.90 -20.03 2.88
N LYS A 181 -23.70 -20.59 3.00
CA LYS A 181 -23.12 -21.13 4.23
C LYS A 181 -21.60 -20.97 4.24
N GLY A 182 -21.01 -21.04 5.43
CA GLY A 182 -19.59 -20.96 5.68
C GLY A 182 -19.15 -19.59 6.19
N ASP A 183 -17.88 -19.23 6.01
CA ASP A 183 -17.40 -17.91 6.39
C ASP A 183 -17.95 -16.86 5.43
N LEU A 184 -18.78 -15.95 5.96
CA LEU A 184 -19.43 -14.88 5.19
C LEU A 184 -18.41 -13.97 4.52
N VAL A 185 -17.33 -13.59 5.24
CA VAL A 185 -16.29 -12.71 4.70
C VAL A 185 -15.56 -13.41 3.56
N GLN A 186 -15.20 -14.68 3.74
CA GLN A 186 -14.50 -15.45 2.71
C GLN A 186 -15.38 -15.67 1.46
N SER A 187 -16.67 -15.89 1.65
CA SER A 187 -17.66 -16.02 0.55
C SER A 187 -17.81 -14.72 -0.24
N ILE A 188 -17.90 -13.58 0.45
CA ILE A 188 -17.95 -12.25 -0.18
C ILE A 188 -16.62 -11.93 -0.88
N MET A 189 -15.47 -12.26 -0.28
CA MET A 189 -14.17 -12.12 -0.93
C MET A 189 -14.09 -12.94 -2.22
N ALA A 190 -14.56 -14.19 -2.22
CA ALA A 190 -14.64 -15.03 -3.42
C ALA A 190 -15.53 -14.42 -4.50
N SER A 191 -16.69 -13.89 -4.10
CA SER A 191 -17.62 -13.20 -5.00
C SER A 191 -17.04 -11.93 -5.63
N SER A 192 -16.07 -11.27 -4.97
CA SER A 192 -15.50 -9.99 -5.39
C SER A 192 -14.03 -10.08 -5.84
N ALA A 193 -13.49 -11.29 -6.01
CA ALA A 193 -12.11 -11.51 -6.48
C ALA A 193 -12.02 -11.31 -8.00
N PHE A 194 -12.07 -10.04 -8.46
CA PHE A 194 -12.01 -9.73 -9.90
C PHE A 194 -10.65 -10.13 -10.50
N PRO A 195 -10.64 -10.90 -11.61
CA PRO A 195 -9.40 -11.38 -12.24
C PRO A 195 -8.42 -10.24 -12.54
N SER A 196 -7.13 -10.49 -12.35
CA SER A 196 -6.01 -9.55 -12.48
C SER A 196 -5.95 -8.46 -11.39
N LEU A 197 -7.06 -8.11 -10.74
CA LEU A 197 -7.10 -7.10 -9.69
C LEU A 197 -6.84 -7.72 -8.32
N MET A 198 -7.51 -8.84 -8.01
CA MET A 198 -7.40 -9.56 -6.74
C MET A 198 -7.02 -11.03 -6.96
N ASP A 199 -6.29 -11.59 -6.01
CA ASP A 199 -5.97 -13.03 -6.01
C ASP A 199 -7.26 -13.86 -5.93
N PRO A 200 -7.32 -14.99 -6.67
CA PRO A 200 -8.38 -15.97 -6.50
C PRO A 200 -8.46 -16.47 -5.06
N VAL A 201 -9.68 -16.66 -4.56
CA VAL A 201 -9.93 -17.09 -3.17
C VAL A 201 -10.09 -18.61 -3.12
N LYS A 202 -9.29 -19.26 -2.26
CA LYS A 202 -9.42 -20.69 -2.02
C LYS A 202 -10.42 -20.94 -0.89
N ILE A 203 -11.44 -21.76 -1.16
CA ILE A 203 -12.42 -22.25 -0.17
C ILE A 203 -12.51 -23.78 -0.30
N GLY A 204 -12.12 -24.49 0.76
CA GLY A 204 -11.95 -25.93 0.68
C GLY A 204 -10.88 -26.31 -0.33
N ASP A 205 -11.20 -27.21 -1.26
CA ASP A 205 -10.28 -27.65 -2.32
C ASP A 205 -10.43 -26.87 -3.62
N SER A 206 -11.40 -25.96 -3.73
CA SER A 206 -11.68 -25.19 -4.95
C SER A 206 -11.20 -23.75 -4.86
N ILE A 207 -10.99 -23.16 -6.06
CA ILE A 207 -10.52 -21.79 -6.24
C ILE A 207 -11.61 -20.97 -6.92
N TYR A 208 -11.91 -19.79 -6.37
CA TYR A 208 -13.00 -18.95 -6.83
C TYR A 208 -12.52 -17.56 -7.25
N ILE A 209 -13.22 -17.01 -8.24
CA ILE A 209 -13.07 -15.64 -8.73
C ILE A 209 -14.44 -14.96 -8.75
N ASP A 210 -14.45 -13.66 -9.10
CA ASP A 210 -15.63 -12.83 -9.14
C ASP A 210 -16.80 -13.51 -9.86
N GLY A 211 -17.98 -13.45 -9.22
CA GLY A 211 -19.21 -14.04 -9.75
C GLY A 211 -19.69 -13.43 -11.05
N ALA A 212 -19.27 -12.21 -11.36
CA ALA A 212 -19.61 -11.53 -12.62
C ALA A 212 -19.16 -12.31 -13.87
N MET A 213 -18.18 -13.22 -13.73
CA MET A 213 -17.72 -14.07 -14.83
C MET A 213 -18.79 -15.09 -15.26
N THR A 214 -19.74 -15.45 -14.37
CA THR A 214 -20.85 -16.37 -14.67
C THR A 214 -22.21 -15.70 -14.54
N VAL A 215 -22.54 -15.12 -13.37
CA VAL A 215 -23.81 -14.45 -13.13
C VAL A 215 -23.58 -13.13 -12.39
N ASN A 216 -23.63 -12.04 -13.14
CA ASN A 216 -23.41 -10.70 -12.61
C ASN A 216 -24.65 -10.11 -11.89
N TYR A 217 -25.85 -10.53 -12.28
CA TYR A 217 -27.12 -10.00 -11.82
C TYR A 217 -27.99 -11.15 -11.32
N PRO A 218 -27.90 -11.57 -10.05
CA PRO A 218 -28.40 -12.87 -9.58
C PRO A 218 -29.91 -12.89 -9.28
N SER A 219 -30.76 -12.54 -10.26
CA SER A 219 -32.20 -12.52 -10.13
C SER A 219 -32.82 -13.93 -10.23
N LYS A 220 -32.29 -14.79 -11.12
CA LYS A 220 -32.77 -16.18 -11.25
C LYS A 220 -32.58 -16.97 -9.95
N PRO A 221 -31.40 -16.93 -9.28
CA PRO A 221 -31.24 -17.60 -7.98
C PRO A 221 -32.29 -17.23 -6.93
N LEU A 222 -32.77 -15.98 -6.90
CA LEU A 222 -33.86 -15.57 -6.02
C LEU A 222 -35.18 -16.22 -6.40
N LYS A 223 -35.53 -16.26 -7.69
CA LYS A 223 -36.74 -16.96 -8.16
C LYS A 223 -36.67 -18.45 -7.85
N ASP A 224 -35.50 -19.07 -7.98
CA ASP A 224 -35.30 -20.49 -7.63
C ASP A 224 -35.53 -20.76 -6.11
N LYS A 225 -35.42 -19.72 -5.24
CA LYS A 225 -35.77 -19.76 -3.81
C LYS A 225 -37.24 -19.50 -3.50
N GLY A 226 -38.09 -19.37 -4.53
CA GLY A 226 -39.51 -19.11 -4.36
C GLY A 226 -39.82 -17.65 -3.97
N ILE A 227 -39.03 -16.70 -4.42
CA ILE A 227 -39.30 -15.27 -4.27
C ILE A 227 -40.31 -14.84 -5.32
N ASP A 228 -41.36 -14.18 -4.85
CA ASP A 228 -42.50 -13.76 -5.71
C ASP A 228 -42.15 -12.53 -6.53
N ILE A 229 -41.53 -11.50 -5.89
CA ILE A 229 -41.16 -10.24 -6.53
C ILE A 229 -39.67 -10.00 -6.32
N VAL A 230 -38.94 -9.83 -7.42
CA VAL A 230 -37.50 -9.48 -7.40
C VAL A 230 -37.34 -8.03 -7.78
N ILE A 231 -36.82 -7.24 -6.82
CA ILE A 231 -36.30 -5.91 -7.06
C ILE A 231 -34.80 -6.06 -7.44
N GLY A 232 -34.43 -5.65 -8.62
CA GLY A 232 -33.07 -5.73 -9.08
C GLY A 232 -32.44 -4.35 -9.27
N VAL A 233 -31.17 -4.22 -8.91
CA VAL A 233 -30.39 -3.00 -9.18
C VAL A 233 -29.30 -3.35 -10.19
N ASP A 234 -29.47 -2.89 -11.42
CA ASP A 234 -28.60 -3.15 -12.56
C ASP A 234 -27.58 -2.01 -12.74
N LEU A 235 -26.32 -2.32 -12.70
CA LEU A 235 -25.19 -1.36 -12.86
C LEU A 235 -24.58 -1.38 -14.26
N ASN A 236 -25.10 -2.22 -15.17
CA ASN A 236 -24.54 -2.32 -16.50
C ASN A 236 -24.81 -1.06 -17.32
N GLN A 237 -23.78 -0.55 -17.92
CA GLN A 237 -23.84 0.54 -18.89
C GLN A 237 -23.58 -0.03 -20.29
N ASP A 238 -23.68 0.81 -21.30
CA ASP A 238 -23.38 0.40 -22.67
C ASP A 238 -21.90 -0.02 -22.78
N LEU A 239 -21.61 -0.90 -23.75
CA LEU A 239 -20.25 -1.32 -24.05
C LEU A 239 -19.39 -0.12 -24.47
N SER A 240 -18.09 -0.19 -24.21
CA SER A 240 -17.14 0.87 -24.57
C SER A 240 -17.16 1.15 -26.08
N LYS A 241 -16.99 2.41 -26.45
CA LYS A 241 -16.92 2.81 -27.85
C LYS A 241 -15.58 2.41 -28.47
N ARG A 242 -15.52 2.38 -29.79
CA ARG A 242 -14.33 2.00 -30.54
C ARG A 242 -13.10 2.83 -30.17
N GLU A 243 -13.29 4.12 -29.89
CA GLU A 243 -12.22 5.04 -29.53
C GLU A 243 -11.53 4.70 -28.21
N ASP A 244 -12.26 4.04 -27.31
CA ASP A 244 -11.79 3.65 -25.97
C ASP A 244 -11.05 2.31 -25.98
N LEU A 245 -11.15 1.52 -27.07
CA LEU A 245 -10.54 0.20 -27.21
C LEU A 245 -9.11 0.28 -27.78
N ASN A 246 -8.26 1.08 -27.17
CA ASN A 246 -6.94 1.46 -27.69
C ASN A 246 -5.76 0.69 -27.08
N ASN A 247 -6.02 -0.21 -26.14
CA ASN A 247 -5.00 -1.02 -25.48
C ASN A 247 -5.54 -2.41 -25.08
N ILE A 248 -4.61 -3.34 -24.79
CA ILE A 248 -4.95 -4.74 -24.48
C ILE A 248 -5.86 -4.87 -23.26
N ILE A 249 -5.70 -4.02 -22.23
CA ILE A 249 -6.52 -4.06 -21.01
C ILE A 249 -7.95 -3.63 -21.33
N ALA A 250 -8.13 -2.56 -22.11
CA ALA A 250 -9.45 -2.09 -22.54
C ALA A 250 -10.17 -3.18 -23.38
N ILE A 251 -9.45 -3.86 -24.26
CA ILE A 251 -10.00 -4.96 -25.07
C ILE A 251 -10.40 -6.14 -24.18
N LEU A 252 -9.57 -6.56 -23.23
CA LEU A 252 -9.90 -7.64 -22.30
C LEU A 252 -11.11 -7.31 -21.44
N ASN A 253 -11.17 -6.08 -20.90
CA ASN A 253 -12.34 -5.62 -20.13
C ASN A 253 -13.60 -5.62 -21.00
N GLN A 254 -13.53 -5.18 -22.26
CA GLN A 254 -14.65 -5.22 -23.19
C GLN A 254 -15.18 -6.65 -23.39
N VAL A 255 -14.28 -7.64 -23.54
CA VAL A 255 -14.68 -9.06 -23.70
C VAL A 255 -15.41 -9.55 -22.44
N ILE A 256 -14.94 -9.18 -21.24
CA ILE A 256 -15.60 -9.49 -19.98
C ILE A 256 -16.98 -8.81 -19.93
N ASP A 257 -17.04 -7.51 -20.23
CA ASP A 257 -18.29 -6.74 -20.22
C ASP A 257 -19.32 -7.30 -21.22
N MET A 258 -18.90 -7.75 -22.40
CA MET A 258 -19.80 -8.42 -23.36
C MET A 258 -20.47 -9.68 -22.77
N ASN A 259 -19.73 -10.48 -21.99
CA ASN A 259 -20.28 -11.66 -21.31
C ASN A 259 -21.25 -11.26 -20.20
N ILE A 260 -20.87 -10.27 -19.38
CA ILE A 260 -21.71 -9.71 -18.33
C ILE A 260 -23.04 -9.18 -18.91
N HIS A 261 -22.98 -8.42 -19.99
CA HIS A 261 -24.18 -7.92 -20.69
C HIS A 261 -25.10 -9.03 -21.17
N LYS A 262 -24.51 -10.08 -21.77
CA LYS A 262 -25.27 -11.23 -22.26
C LYS A 262 -26.01 -11.95 -21.13
N ASP A 263 -25.34 -12.15 -19.99
CA ASP A 263 -25.96 -12.77 -18.82
C ASP A 263 -27.02 -11.86 -18.21
N THR A 264 -26.74 -10.59 -17.96
CA THR A 264 -27.68 -9.64 -17.37
C THR A 264 -29.01 -9.57 -18.15
N ARG A 265 -28.97 -9.57 -19.50
CA ARG A 265 -30.15 -9.62 -20.34
C ARG A 265 -30.98 -10.89 -20.11
N ARG A 266 -30.32 -12.02 -19.80
CA ARG A 266 -31.02 -13.27 -19.47
C ARG A 266 -31.70 -13.19 -18.10
N GLN A 267 -31.09 -12.43 -17.15
CA GLN A 267 -31.62 -12.28 -15.80
C GLN A 267 -32.83 -11.34 -15.74
N TYR A 268 -33.02 -10.41 -16.70
CA TYR A 268 -34.16 -9.51 -16.72
C TYR A 268 -35.53 -10.22 -16.70
N LYS A 269 -35.64 -11.40 -17.31
CA LYS A 269 -36.91 -12.18 -17.29
C LYS A 269 -37.29 -12.68 -15.88
N TYR A 270 -36.34 -12.63 -14.93
CA TYR A 270 -36.54 -13.01 -13.53
C TYR A 270 -36.59 -11.81 -12.59
N THR A 271 -36.57 -10.59 -13.14
CA THR A 271 -36.59 -9.33 -12.39
C THR A 271 -37.89 -8.62 -12.65
N ASP A 272 -38.65 -8.35 -11.59
CA ASP A 272 -39.99 -7.75 -11.70
C ASP A 272 -39.88 -6.21 -11.67
N ILE A 273 -39.03 -5.66 -10.84
CA ILE A 273 -38.73 -4.22 -10.75
C ILE A 273 -37.23 -4.05 -11.02
N ASN A 274 -36.88 -3.47 -12.17
CA ASN A 274 -35.50 -3.27 -12.58
C ASN A 274 -35.09 -1.81 -12.45
N ILE A 275 -34.32 -1.48 -11.41
CA ILE A 275 -33.79 -0.15 -11.14
C ILE A 275 -32.40 -0.03 -11.79
N LYS A 276 -32.26 0.88 -12.77
CA LYS A 276 -31.01 1.06 -13.53
C LYS A 276 -30.51 2.49 -13.41
N PRO A 277 -29.64 2.80 -12.43
CA PRO A 277 -29.05 4.13 -12.26
C PRO A 277 -28.28 4.60 -13.50
N ASP A 278 -28.35 5.89 -13.81
CA ASP A 278 -27.53 6.50 -14.86
C ASP A 278 -26.09 6.67 -14.38
N LEU A 279 -25.21 5.80 -14.85
CA LEU A 279 -23.79 5.79 -14.51
C LEU A 279 -22.90 6.03 -15.73
N LYS A 280 -23.40 6.77 -16.74
CA LYS A 280 -22.64 7.15 -17.93
C LYS A 280 -21.37 7.89 -17.55
N GLY A 281 -20.26 7.51 -18.17
CA GLY A 281 -18.93 8.09 -17.89
C GLY A 281 -18.30 7.62 -16.58
N MET A 282 -18.93 6.69 -15.84
CA MET A 282 -18.39 6.08 -14.63
C MET A 282 -17.95 4.65 -14.92
N SER A 283 -16.76 4.29 -14.46
CA SER A 283 -16.19 2.95 -14.59
C SER A 283 -16.22 2.18 -13.28
N ALA A 284 -15.88 0.89 -13.33
CA ALA A 284 -15.69 0.06 -12.13
C ALA A 284 -14.56 0.58 -11.21
N THR A 285 -13.70 1.47 -11.70
CA THR A 285 -12.58 2.07 -10.94
C THR A 285 -12.80 3.52 -10.53
N SER A 286 -13.98 4.10 -10.76
CA SER A 286 -14.33 5.50 -10.41
C SER A 286 -14.60 5.69 -8.91
N TYR A 287 -13.67 5.26 -8.05
CA TYR A 287 -13.82 5.31 -6.59
C TYR A 287 -13.78 6.74 -6.02
N ASP A 288 -13.25 7.70 -6.75
CA ASP A 288 -13.25 9.12 -6.35
C ASP A 288 -14.64 9.77 -6.55
N ASP A 289 -15.49 9.20 -7.42
CA ASP A 289 -16.85 9.68 -7.73
C ASP A 289 -17.92 9.08 -6.81
N LYS A 290 -17.54 8.46 -5.69
CA LYS A 290 -18.44 7.66 -4.82
C LYS A 290 -19.72 8.39 -4.42
N LYS A 291 -19.65 9.68 -4.10
CA LYS A 291 -20.84 10.48 -3.74
C LYS A 291 -21.79 10.62 -4.92
N LYS A 292 -21.28 10.97 -6.10
CA LYS A 292 -22.07 11.14 -7.32
C LYS A 292 -22.75 9.84 -7.75
N ILE A 293 -22.00 8.71 -7.68
CA ILE A 293 -22.55 7.38 -8.00
C ILE A 293 -23.68 7.02 -7.05
N LEU A 294 -23.51 7.25 -5.76
CA LEU A 294 -24.52 6.99 -4.74
C LEU A 294 -25.78 7.84 -4.97
N ASP A 295 -25.59 9.14 -5.23
CA ASP A 295 -26.70 10.08 -5.48
C ASP A 295 -27.50 9.70 -6.74
N ASN A 296 -26.82 9.23 -7.80
CA ASN A 296 -27.51 8.72 -9.00
C ASN A 296 -28.35 7.47 -8.68
N GLY A 297 -27.85 6.59 -7.82
CA GLY A 297 -28.65 5.45 -7.32
C GLY A 297 -29.87 5.89 -6.52
N TYR A 298 -29.73 6.90 -5.68
CA TYR A 298 -30.84 7.46 -4.91
C TYR A 298 -31.89 8.12 -5.80
N ILE A 299 -31.47 8.97 -6.74
CA ILE A 299 -32.35 9.65 -7.69
C ILE A 299 -33.13 8.62 -8.55
N GLU A 300 -32.43 7.58 -9.05
CA GLU A 300 -33.09 6.55 -9.83
C GLU A 300 -34.11 5.77 -8.99
N GLY A 301 -33.72 5.39 -7.76
CA GLY A 301 -34.63 4.68 -6.84
C GLY A 301 -35.94 5.44 -6.56
N LEU A 302 -35.86 6.78 -6.44
CA LEU A 302 -37.03 7.62 -6.22
C LEU A 302 -38.08 7.54 -7.37
N LYS A 303 -37.64 7.27 -8.61
CA LYS A 303 -38.58 7.12 -9.75
C LYS A 303 -39.53 5.91 -9.63
N TYR A 304 -39.19 4.97 -8.75
CA TYR A 304 -39.93 3.77 -8.52
C TYR A 304 -40.81 3.83 -7.24
N THR A 305 -40.90 4.99 -6.57
CA THR A 305 -41.61 5.15 -5.30
C THR A 305 -43.05 4.62 -5.40
N ASP A 306 -43.81 5.02 -6.43
CA ASP A 306 -45.24 4.64 -6.60
C ASP A 306 -45.47 3.11 -6.62
N ILE A 307 -44.56 2.35 -7.24
CA ILE A 307 -44.63 0.91 -7.29
C ILE A 307 -44.10 0.25 -6.02
N LEU A 308 -43.01 0.82 -5.44
CA LEU A 308 -42.40 0.32 -4.22
C LEU A 308 -43.35 0.49 -3.01
N GLU A 309 -44.10 1.58 -2.95
CA GLU A 309 -45.07 1.82 -1.86
C GLU A 309 -46.18 0.77 -1.76
N GLN A 310 -46.46 0.06 -2.84
CA GLN A 310 -47.44 -1.01 -2.89
C GLN A 310 -46.92 -2.35 -2.30
N LEU A 311 -45.62 -2.46 -2.06
CA LEU A 311 -44.99 -3.65 -1.53
C LEU A 311 -45.15 -3.75 0.00
N PRO A 312 -45.07 -4.97 0.58
CA PRO A 312 -45.10 -5.17 2.03
C PRO A 312 -44.11 -4.30 2.78
N LYS A 313 -44.56 -3.75 3.90
CA LYS A 313 -43.72 -2.96 4.79
C LYS A 313 -43.09 -3.83 5.89
N ARG A 314 -41.87 -3.50 6.29
CA ARG A 314 -41.20 -4.16 7.41
C ARG A 314 -41.74 -3.65 8.75
N ASP A 315 -41.75 -4.54 9.74
CA ASP A 315 -41.95 -4.16 11.11
C ASP A 315 -40.60 -3.61 11.65
N PHE A 316 -40.55 -2.29 11.90
CA PHE A 316 -39.33 -1.59 12.31
C PHE A 316 -38.74 -2.09 13.63
N ASP A 317 -39.58 -2.64 14.52
CA ASP A 317 -39.11 -3.09 15.84
C ASP A 317 -38.34 -4.43 15.79
N ARG A 318 -38.54 -5.24 14.77
CA ARG A 318 -37.89 -6.55 14.64
C ARG A 318 -36.50 -6.53 13.99
N LEU A 319 -36.16 -5.56 13.15
CA LEU A 319 -34.93 -5.55 12.37
C LEU A 319 -33.74 -4.85 13.06
N ARG A 320 -33.96 -4.07 14.09
CA ARG A 320 -32.91 -3.31 14.79
C ARG A 320 -32.28 -4.00 15.99
N GLN A 321 -32.68 -5.21 16.32
CA GLN A 321 -31.98 -5.97 17.34
C GLN A 321 -30.89 -6.82 16.67
N PRO A 322 -29.60 -6.44 16.82
CA PRO A 322 -28.57 -7.42 16.58
C PRO A 322 -28.87 -8.60 17.50
N THR A 323 -29.01 -9.79 16.92
CA THR A 323 -29.44 -11.01 17.59
C THR A 323 -28.51 -11.44 18.75
N ASN A 324 -27.53 -10.61 19.11
CA ASN A 324 -26.73 -10.82 20.32
C ASN A 324 -26.00 -9.55 20.78
N PRO A 325 -26.27 -8.99 21.98
CA PRO A 325 -25.58 -7.84 22.54
C PRO A 325 -24.17 -8.15 23.10
N ILE A 326 -23.62 -9.33 22.83
CA ILE A 326 -22.35 -9.82 23.40
C ILE A 326 -21.10 -9.33 22.64
N TYR A 327 -21.25 -8.59 21.54
CA TYR A 327 -20.10 -8.16 20.78
C TYR A 327 -19.43 -6.93 21.41
N SER A 328 -18.49 -7.24 22.29
CA SER A 328 -17.50 -6.26 22.77
C SER A 328 -16.68 -5.74 21.60
N ASN A 329 -16.34 -4.44 21.61
CA ASN A 329 -15.30 -3.92 20.72
C ASN A 329 -13.91 -4.41 21.14
N VAL A 330 -13.80 -5.10 22.29
CA VAL A 330 -12.57 -5.61 22.88
C VAL A 330 -12.76 -7.10 23.21
N TYR A 331 -11.88 -7.92 22.72
CA TYR A 331 -11.88 -9.37 22.90
C TYR A 331 -10.69 -9.77 23.76
N LYS A 332 -10.91 -10.60 24.76
CA LYS A 332 -9.81 -11.25 25.50
C LYS A 332 -9.31 -12.41 24.63
N ILE A 333 -8.04 -12.37 24.26
CA ILE A 333 -7.39 -13.46 23.50
C ILE A 333 -6.49 -14.22 24.47
N ASP A 334 -6.81 -15.48 24.76
CA ASP A 334 -6.07 -16.32 25.68
C ASP A 334 -5.01 -17.18 24.96
N SER A 335 -5.28 -17.54 23.71
CA SER A 335 -4.35 -18.37 22.92
C SER A 335 -4.37 -18.03 21.44
N LEU A 336 -3.37 -18.53 20.70
CA LEU A 336 -3.23 -18.44 19.25
C LEU A 336 -3.31 -19.84 18.64
N SER A 337 -4.13 -20.02 17.62
CA SER A 337 -4.11 -21.17 16.71
C SER A 337 -3.55 -20.74 15.35
N LEU A 338 -2.71 -21.59 14.75
CA LEU A 338 -2.06 -21.30 13.47
C LEU A 338 -2.27 -22.47 12.51
N GLU A 339 -2.93 -22.21 11.39
CA GLU A 339 -3.16 -23.18 10.33
C GLU A 339 -2.48 -22.73 9.02
N GLY A 340 -2.00 -23.70 8.22
CA GLY A 340 -1.37 -23.44 6.92
C GLY A 340 0.12 -23.08 6.99
N SER A 341 0.70 -22.85 8.17
CA SER A 341 2.14 -22.57 8.31
C SER A 341 2.94 -23.86 8.37
N LYS A 342 3.92 -23.99 7.46
CA LYS A 342 4.83 -25.12 7.37
C LYS A 342 6.25 -24.79 7.83
N ILE A 343 6.64 -23.52 7.70
CA ILE A 343 8.01 -23.04 7.90
C ILE A 343 8.15 -22.33 9.25
N TYR A 344 7.16 -21.48 9.60
CA TYR A 344 7.23 -20.61 10.75
C TYR A 344 6.31 -21.08 11.88
N GLY A 345 6.88 -21.33 13.05
CA GLY A 345 6.12 -21.79 14.21
C GLY A 345 5.37 -20.67 14.93
N LYS A 346 4.51 -21.08 15.86
CA LYS A 346 3.66 -20.18 16.68
C LYS A 346 4.46 -19.08 17.40
N ASN A 347 5.64 -19.44 17.96
CA ASN A 347 6.49 -18.48 18.68
C ASN A 347 7.03 -17.37 17.75
N TYR A 348 7.38 -17.70 16.51
CA TYR A 348 7.76 -16.71 15.51
C TYR A 348 6.62 -15.75 15.22
N VAL A 349 5.41 -16.28 15.00
CA VAL A 349 4.21 -15.50 14.71
C VAL A 349 3.90 -14.55 15.87
N LEU A 350 3.84 -15.06 17.10
CA LEU A 350 3.62 -14.24 18.32
C LEU A 350 4.67 -13.14 18.48
N GLY A 351 5.94 -13.47 18.25
CA GLY A 351 7.06 -12.53 18.32
C GLY A 351 6.95 -11.41 17.29
N LYS A 352 6.69 -11.74 16.03
CA LYS A 352 6.54 -10.75 14.95
C LYS A 352 5.27 -9.89 15.10
N MET A 353 4.16 -10.47 15.53
CA MET A 353 2.95 -9.72 15.89
C MET A 353 3.18 -8.79 17.07
N GLY A 354 4.09 -9.14 17.97
CA GLY A 354 4.25 -8.50 19.26
C GLY A 354 3.07 -8.79 20.21
N LEU A 355 2.41 -9.94 20.00
CA LEU A 355 1.26 -10.36 20.80
C LEU A 355 1.72 -11.15 22.02
N ARG A 356 1.41 -10.64 23.19
CA ARG A 356 1.56 -11.33 24.48
C ARG A 356 0.21 -11.87 24.91
N LEU A 357 0.16 -13.10 25.31
CA LEU A 357 -1.06 -13.79 25.71
C LEU A 357 -1.04 -14.10 27.23
N PRO A 358 -2.18 -13.96 27.94
CA PRO A 358 -3.46 -13.43 27.47
C PRO A 358 -3.44 -11.91 27.29
N SER A 359 -4.30 -11.37 26.41
CA SER A 359 -4.41 -9.92 26.22
C SER A 359 -5.78 -9.48 25.66
N LEU A 360 -6.13 -8.22 25.91
CA LEU A 360 -7.34 -7.60 25.36
C LEU A 360 -7.02 -6.94 24.03
N GLN A 361 -7.75 -7.29 22.98
CA GLN A 361 -7.52 -6.81 21.63
C GLN A 361 -8.80 -6.38 20.93
N THR A 362 -8.68 -5.41 20.03
CA THR A 362 -9.72 -5.00 19.07
C THR A 362 -9.40 -5.58 17.69
N TYR A 363 -10.39 -5.65 16.78
CA TYR A 363 -10.13 -5.99 15.38
C TYR A 363 -9.05 -5.09 14.76
N GLY A 364 -9.11 -3.77 14.99
CA GLY A 364 -8.10 -2.84 14.50
C GLY A 364 -6.67 -3.11 15.03
N ASN A 365 -6.53 -3.59 16.29
CA ASN A 365 -5.23 -4.00 16.82
C ASN A 365 -4.76 -5.30 16.19
N VAL A 366 -5.64 -6.29 16.00
CA VAL A 366 -5.32 -7.56 15.33
C VAL A 366 -4.90 -7.29 13.90
N ASN A 367 -5.60 -6.42 13.16
CA ASN A 367 -5.24 -6.02 11.81
C ASN A 367 -3.82 -5.42 11.73
N LYS A 368 -3.46 -4.52 12.68
CA LYS A 368 -2.10 -3.97 12.77
C LYS A 368 -1.04 -5.03 13.09
N MET A 369 -1.38 -6.03 13.90
CA MET A 369 -0.48 -7.15 14.20
C MET A 369 -0.28 -8.05 12.99
N ILE A 370 -1.33 -8.31 12.22
CA ILE A 370 -1.26 -9.08 10.98
C ILE A 370 -0.47 -8.30 9.92
N ASP A 371 -0.62 -6.97 9.84
CA ASP A 371 0.21 -6.14 8.95
C ASP A 371 1.72 -6.34 9.17
N LYS A 372 2.16 -6.51 10.43
CA LYS A 372 3.57 -6.81 10.74
C LYS A 372 4.00 -8.16 10.18
N LEU A 373 3.13 -9.18 10.25
CA LEU A 373 3.43 -10.50 9.65
C LEU A 373 3.51 -10.41 8.13
N VAL A 374 2.56 -9.75 7.48
CA VAL A 374 2.53 -9.54 6.02
C VAL A 374 3.74 -8.73 5.58
N ALA A 375 4.15 -7.72 6.36
CA ALA A 375 5.32 -6.89 6.09
C ALA A 375 6.66 -7.64 6.19
N THR A 376 6.70 -8.83 6.79
CA THR A 376 7.89 -9.72 6.74
C THR A 376 8.13 -10.27 5.33
N ASN A 377 7.13 -10.21 4.45
CA ASN A 377 7.10 -10.88 3.15
C ASN A 377 7.24 -12.42 3.22
N ASN A 378 7.02 -13.03 4.38
CA ASN A 378 7.02 -14.47 4.57
C ASN A 378 5.63 -15.08 4.34
N TYR A 379 4.61 -14.26 4.44
CA TYR A 379 3.21 -14.61 4.19
C TYR A 379 2.68 -13.83 3.02
N ARG A 380 2.00 -14.50 2.12
CA ARG A 380 1.31 -13.89 0.99
C ARG A 380 -0.03 -13.31 1.42
N PHE A 381 -0.76 -14.08 2.25
CA PHE A 381 -2.10 -13.76 2.71
C PHE A 381 -2.37 -14.38 4.07
N ILE A 382 -3.12 -13.69 4.92
CA ILE A 382 -3.52 -14.14 6.25
C ILE A 382 -4.99 -13.82 6.47
N ASN A 383 -5.83 -14.86 6.56
CA ASN A 383 -7.18 -14.72 7.10
C ASN A 383 -7.18 -15.05 8.60
N TYR A 384 -8.17 -14.57 9.34
CA TYR A 384 -8.24 -14.82 10.77
C TYR A 384 -9.66 -14.81 11.31
N ASP A 385 -9.85 -15.49 12.45
CA ASP A 385 -11.06 -15.44 13.25
C ASP A 385 -10.71 -15.18 14.71
N ILE A 386 -11.55 -14.38 15.37
CA ILE A 386 -11.56 -14.25 16.83
C ILE A 386 -12.71 -15.09 17.32
N ILE A 387 -12.39 -16.25 17.89
CA ILE A 387 -13.38 -17.21 18.38
C ILE A 387 -13.48 -17.03 19.88
N ALA A 388 -14.66 -16.58 20.34
CA ALA A 388 -14.97 -16.44 21.75
C ALA A 388 -15.87 -17.61 22.18
N ASP A 389 -15.36 -18.47 23.04
CA ASP A 389 -16.11 -19.51 23.74
C ASP A 389 -16.37 -19.09 25.20
N LYS A 390 -17.29 -19.74 25.90
CA LYS A 390 -17.67 -19.40 27.27
C LYS A 390 -16.51 -19.43 28.26
N GLU A 391 -15.50 -20.28 27.98
CA GLU A 391 -14.35 -20.50 28.88
C GLU A 391 -13.04 -19.89 28.40
N ALA A 392 -12.83 -19.72 27.08
CA ALA A 392 -11.60 -19.20 26.49
C ALA A 392 -11.86 -18.57 25.14
N SER A 393 -11.10 -17.52 24.82
CA SER A 393 -11.12 -16.89 23.51
C SER A 393 -9.78 -17.09 22.81
N TYR A 394 -9.80 -17.43 21.54
CA TYR A 394 -8.57 -17.62 20.78
C TYR A 394 -8.60 -16.92 19.42
N LEU A 395 -7.42 -16.44 19.03
CA LEU A 395 -7.17 -15.94 17.70
C LEU A 395 -6.72 -17.10 16.81
N LYS A 396 -7.49 -17.37 15.78
CA LYS A 396 -7.14 -18.39 14.78
C LYS A 396 -6.64 -17.70 13.53
N LEU A 397 -5.44 -18.01 13.08
CA LEU A 397 -4.84 -17.51 11.86
C LEU A 397 -4.78 -18.62 10.80
N TYR A 398 -5.26 -18.30 9.62
CA TYR A 398 -5.14 -19.13 8.41
C TYR A 398 -4.14 -18.45 7.49
N VAL A 399 -2.95 -19.01 7.39
CA VAL A 399 -1.85 -18.36 6.68
C VAL A 399 -1.53 -19.06 5.37
N THR A 400 -1.27 -18.27 4.35
CA THR A 400 -0.66 -18.70 3.10
C THR A 400 0.77 -18.20 3.09
N GLU A 401 1.75 -19.10 3.24
CA GLU A 401 3.15 -18.73 3.17
C GLU A 401 3.56 -18.34 1.74
N ASP A 402 4.51 -17.40 1.63
CA ASP A 402 5.08 -17.03 0.34
C ASP A 402 6.13 -18.05 -0.09
N ASP A 403 5.83 -18.82 -1.13
CA ASP A 403 6.73 -19.84 -1.67
C ASP A 403 7.89 -19.25 -2.48
N ALA A 404 7.78 -18.01 -2.93
CA ALA A 404 8.82 -17.36 -3.71
C ALA A 404 10.03 -17.06 -2.83
N ARG A 405 11.17 -17.64 -3.20
CA ARG A 405 12.44 -17.44 -2.50
C ARG A 405 13.38 -16.49 -3.23
N HIS A 406 13.26 -16.40 -4.54
CA HIS A 406 14.15 -15.67 -5.41
C HIS A 406 13.37 -14.61 -6.19
N PHE A 407 13.95 -13.44 -6.33
CA PHE A 407 13.32 -12.30 -7.02
C PHE A 407 14.35 -11.62 -7.90
N LEU A 408 13.95 -11.27 -9.12
CA LEU A 408 14.63 -10.28 -9.94
C LEU A 408 13.87 -8.97 -9.84
N LYS A 409 14.58 -7.89 -9.54
CA LYS A 409 13.96 -6.57 -9.40
C LYS A 409 14.69 -5.56 -10.26
N PHE A 410 13.96 -4.54 -10.70
CA PHE A 410 14.44 -3.53 -11.60
C PHE A 410 14.14 -2.15 -11.06
N GLY A 411 15.02 -1.19 -11.32
CA GLY A 411 14.83 0.21 -10.99
C GLY A 411 15.50 1.12 -12.00
N LEU A 412 15.04 2.35 -12.07
CA LEU A 412 15.64 3.41 -12.89
C LEU A 412 15.99 4.58 -12.00
N HIS A 413 17.10 5.23 -12.32
CA HIS A 413 17.59 6.39 -11.58
C HIS A 413 18.26 7.38 -12.52
N TYR A 414 18.07 8.66 -12.23
CA TYR A 414 18.86 9.75 -12.74
C TYR A 414 19.04 10.81 -11.66
N ASP A 415 20.26 11.27 -11.48
CA ASP A 415 20.60 12.49 -10.79
C ASP A 415 21.82 13.20 -11.42
N ASP A 416 22.09 14.42 -10.98
CA ASP A 416 23.16 15.24 -11.58
C ASP A 416 24.57 14.73 -11.25
N VAL A 417 24.73 13.85 -10.24
CA VAL A 417 26.01 13.32 -9.77
C VAL A 417 26.33 11.97 -10.38
N PHE A 418 25.42 11.01 -10.20
CA PHE A 418 25.60 9.63 -10.67
C PHE A 418 25.00 9.36 -12.05
N LYS A 419 24.37 10.41 -12.65
CA LYS A 419 23.77 10.37 -14.00
C LYS A 419 22.75 9.23 -14.13
N THR A 420 22.63 8.64 -15.31
CA THR A 420 21.68 7.57 -15.58
C THR A 420 22.16 6.24 -14.98
N GLY A 421 21.26 5.52 -14.31
CA GLY A 421 21.51 4.18 -13.79
C GLY A 421 20.31 3.25 -13.97
N LEU A 422 20.57 2.06 -14.53
CA LEU A 422 19.64 0.92 -14.52
C LEU A 422 20.04 0.01 -13.38
N LEU A 423 19.14 -0.16 -12.41
CA LEU A 423 19.31 -1.06 -11.30
C LEU A 423 18.80 -2.46 -11.67
N LEU A 424 19.66 -3.44 -11.54
CA LEU A 424 19.33 -4.85 -11.57
C LEU A 424 19.55 -5.42 -10.18
N ASN A 425 18.54 -6.02 -9.59
CA ASN A 425 18.63 -6.64 -8.28
C ASN A 425 18.30 -8.12 -8.33
N TYR A 426 19.11 -8.91 -7.68
CA TYR A 426 18.79 -10.27 -7.27
C TYR A 426 18.58 -10.31 -5.77
N SER A 427 17.39 -10.73 -5.33
CA SER A 427 17.08 -10.95 -3.91
C SER A 427 16.73 -12.39 -3.66
N ALA A 428 17.22 -12.96 -2.55
CA ALA A 428 16.86 -14.29 -2.11
C ALA A 428 16.50 -14.30 -0.63
N LYS A 429 15.48 -15.09 -0.28
CA LYS A 429 15.07 -15.36 1.09
C LYS A 429 15.44 -16.81 1.43
N ARG A 430 15.71 -17.07 2.71
CA ARG A 430 15.96 -18.44 3.20
C ARG A 430 17.12 -19.13 2.48
N LEU A 431 18.13 -18.34 2.11
CA LEU A 431 19.37 -18.86 1.54
C LEU A 431 20.30 -19.31 2.67
N LEU A 432 20.65 -20.58 2.73
CA LEU A 432 21.43 -21.27 3.78
C LEU A 432 20.67 -21.47 5.10
N PHE A 433 20.01 -20.44 5.65
CA PHE A 433 19.25 -20.50 6.91
C PHE A 433 17.83 -19.96 6.71
N LYS A 434 16.88 -20.38 7.58
CA LYS A 434 15.44 -20.02 7.47
C LYS A 434 15.16 -18.52 7.55
N ASN A 435 15.97 -17.76 8.29
CA ASN A 435 15.75 -16.35 8.57
C ASN A 435 16.68 -15.44 7.77
N THR A 436 17.24 -15.89 6.65
CA THR A 436 18.18 -15.12 5.87
C THR A 436 17.53 -14.34 4.75
N ASN A 437 18.09 -13.17 4.51
CA ASN A 437 17.77 -12.31 3.38
C ASN A 437 19.07 -11.93 2.68
N LEU A 438 19.11 -12.12 1.37
CA LEU A 438 20.18 -11.66 0.47
C LEU A 438 19.60 -10.62 -0.46
N SER A 439 20.33 -9.53 -0.70
CA SER A 439 20.07 -8.56 -1.76
C SER A 439 21.37 -8.18 -2.44
N LEU A 440 21.47 -8.40 -3.74
CA LEU A 440 22.57 -7.94 -4.59
C LEU A 440 22.01 -6.95 -5.61
N ASP A 441 22.40 -5.69 -5.49
CA ASP A 441 22.12 -4.63 -6.45
C ASP A 441 23.36 -4.44 -7.36
N VAL A 442 23.12 -4.36 -8.65
CA VAL A 442 24.10 -3.94 -9.65
C VAL A 442 23.51 -2.81 -10.44
N VAL A 443 24.17 -1.66 -10.44
CA VAL A 443 23.76 -0.49 -11.20
C VAL A 443 24.66 -0.36 -12.42
N VAL A 444 24.04 -0.42 -13.58
CA VAL A 444 24.70 -0.26 -14.89
C VAL A 444 24.33 1.12 -15.44
N GLY A 445 25.32 1.88 -15.89
CA GLY A 445 25.13 3.23 -16.42
C GLY A 445 26.43 4.05 -16.34
N ASP A 446 26.29 5.37 -16.27
CA ASP A 446 27.43 6.31 -16.32
C ASP A 446 28.40 6.12 -15.14
N LYS A 447 27.90 5.79 -13.96
CA LYS A 447 28.68 5.52 -12.74
C LYS A 447 28.31 4.14 -12.20
N PRO A 448 28.97 3.06 -12.67
CA PRO A 448 28.68 1.70 -12.20
C PRO A 448 28.92 1.56 -10.71
N ARG A 449 28.04 0.80 -10.04
CA ARG A 449 28.16 0.51 -8.60
C ARG A 449 27.42 -0.75 -8.22
N TYR A 450 27.79 -1.34 -7.07
CA TYR A 450 27.07 -2.50 -6.55
C TYR A 450 26.89 -2.40 -5.03
N TYR A 451 25.89 -3.14 -4.53
CA TYR A 451 25.61 -3.30 -3.11
C TYR A 451 25.18 -4.75 -2.86
N LEU A 452 25.91 -5.45 -2.01
CA LEU A 452 25.58 -6.77 -1.50
C LEU A 452 25.19 -6.63 -0.03
N ASN A 453 24.06 -7.19 0.35
CA ASN A 453 23.61 -7.24 1.74
C ASN A 453 23.09 -8.66 2.04
N TYR A 454 23.74 -9.36 2.95
CA TYR A 454 23.31 -10.65 3.48
C TYR A 454 23.11 -10.52 4.97
N PHE A 455 21.93 -10.87 5.47
CA PHE A 455 21.60 -10.72 6.88
C PHE A 455 20.75 -11.89 7.39
N ILE A 456 21.08 -12.37 8.60
CA ILE A 456 20.31 -13.36 9.36
C ILE A 456 19.45 -12.60 10.38
N ASP A 457 18.15 -12.48 10.13
CA ASP A 457 17.20 -11.76 11.00
C ASP A 457 16.65 -12.71 12.09
N ASN A 458 17.25 -12.63 13.26
CA ASN A 458 16.80 -13.37 14.46
C ASN A 458 15.92 -12.48 15.39
N GLY A 459 15.50 -11.30 14.93
CA GLY A 459 14.75 -10.34 15.73
C GLY A 459 15.59 -9.74 16.84
N TYR A 460 15.15 -9.87 18.10
CA TYR A 460 15.88 -9.35 19.26
C TYR A 460 17.15 -10.16 19.62
N ILE A 461 17.24 -11.40 19.17
CA ILE A 461 18.47 -12.18 19.28
C ILE A 461 19.47 -11.65 18.24
N PRO A 462 20.75 -11.44 18.60
CA PRO A 462 21.73 -10.95 17.64
C PRO A 462 21.80 -11.82 16.38
N GLY A 463 21.65 -11.18 15.23
CA GLY A 463 21.84 -11.77 13.92
C GLY A 463 23.15 -11.30 13.31
N PHE A 464 23.71 -12.09 12.41
CA PHE A 464 24.95 -11.80 11.69
C PHE A 464 24.65 -11.24 10.31
N GLY A 465 25.42 -10.23 9.88
CA GLY A 465 25.32 -9.63 8.56
C GLY A 465 26.66 -9.44 7.87
N ILE A 466 26.60 -9.48 6.54
CA ILE A 466 27.69 -9.10 5.64
C ILE A 466 27.16 -8.02 4.69
N TYR A 467 27.91 -6.96 4.55
CA TYR A 467 27.64 -5.90 3.58
C TYR A 467 28.90 -5.67 2.73
N SER A 468 28.69 -5.46 1.42
CA SER A 468 29.76 -5.06 0.50
C SER A 468 29.21 -4.06 -0.49
N SER A 469 29.97 -3.02 -0.77
CA SER A 469 29.61 -2.02 -1.79
C SER A 469 30.84 -1.51 -2.52
N GLY A 470 30.69 -1.24 -3.80
CA GLY A 470 31.70 -0.59 -4.62
C GLY A 470 31.09 0.48 -5.48
N MET A 471 31.72 1.66 -5.54
CA MET A 471 31.28 2.79 -6.34
C MET A 471 32.42 3.70 -6.73
N SER A 472 32.20 4.51 -7.78
CA SER A 472 33.07 5.63 -8.13
C SER A 472 32.27 6.93 -8.18
N PHE A 473 32.89 8.04 -7.79
CA PHE A 473 32.30 9.37 -7.83
C PHE A 473 33.34 10.44 -7.98
N ASP A 474 32.94 11.60 -8.51
CA ASP A 474 33.81 12.75 -8.71
C ASP A 474 33.55 13.79 -7.62
N LEU A 475 34.61 14.34 -7.03
CA LEU A 475 34.55 15.51 -6.17
C LEU A 475 34.68 16.78 -7.01
N LYS A 476 33.93 17.81 -6.65
CA LYS A 476 33.79 19.03 -7.42
C LYS A 476 34.24 20.24 -6.62
N ASP A 477 34.87 21.22 -7.29
CA ASP A 477 35.17 22.52 -6.74
C ASP A 477 33.99 23.50 -6.78
N ILE A 478 34.19 24.74 -6.34
CA ILE A 478 33.20 25.82 -6.35
C ILE A 478 32.73 26.17 -7.76
N SER A 479 33.56 25.91 -8.78
CA SER A 479 33.28 26.19 -10.20
C SER A 479 32.64 24.97 -10.93
N ASN A 480 32.32 23.90 -10.18
CA ASN A 480 31.79 22.65 -10.71
C ASN A 480 32.79 21.84 -11.55
N ASN A 481 34.10 22.13 -11.47
CA ASN A 481 35.10 21.31 -12.10
C ASN A 481 35.39 20.06 -11.26
N THR A 482 35.73 18.96 -11.90
CA THR A 482 36.18 17.75 -11.21
C THR A 482 37.59 18.00 -10.68
N VAL A 483 37.76 17.89 -9.37
CA VAL A 483 39.08 18.05 -8.70
C VAL A 483 39.71 16.69 -8.47
N ASP A 484 38.92 15.74 -7.95
CA ASP A 484 39.37 14.38 -7.64
C ASP A 484 38.34 13.38 -8.13
N ARG A 485 38.80 12.20 -8.54
CA ARG A 485 37.95 11.02 -8.78
C ARG A 485 38.30 9.96 -7.75
N TRP A 486 37.23 9.46 -7.05
CA TRP A 486 37.41 8.46 -6.02
C TRP A 486 36.70 7.16 -6.43
N GLU A 487 37.37 6.04 -6.21
CA GLU A 487 36.81 4.70 -6.19
C GLU A 487 36.83 4.22 -4.74
N TRP A 488 35.68 3.75 -4.26
CA TRP A 488 35.52 3.29 -2.89
C TRP A 488 34.91 1.89 -2.86
N LEU A 489 35.63 0.96 -2.21
CA LEU A 489 35.17 -0.39 -1.91
C LEU A 489 35.07 -0.54 -0.40
N ARG A 490 33.90 -0.95 0.09
CA ARG A 490 33.62 -1.18 1.49
C ARG A 490 33.12 -2.58 1.73
N ASN A 491 33.72 -3.31 2.69
CA ASN A 491 33.28 -4.60 3.14
C ASN A 491 33.03 -4.56 4.65
N GLU A 492 31.91 -5.06 5.11
CA GLU A 492 31.51 -5.06 6.52
C GLU A 492 31.08 -6.45 6.97
N MET A 493 31.46 -6.80 8.20
CA MET A 493 30.88 -7.88 8.97
C MET A 493 30.32 -7.29 10.25
N PHE A 494 29.07 -7.59 10.58
CA PHE A 494 28.42 -7.00 11.73
C PHE A 494 27.47 -7.97 12.43
N ILE A 495 27.21 -7.66 13.70
CA ILE A 495 26.20 -8.31 14.52
C ILE A 495 25.15 -7.23 14.88
N GLN A 496 23.87 -7.58 14.78
CA GLN A 496 22.77 -6.67 15.01
C GLN A 496 21.60 -7.35 15.70
N SER A 497 21.04 -6.69 16.72
CA SER A 497 19.73 -7.02 17.31
C SER A 497 18.68 -6.02 16.85
N VAL A 498 17.46 -6.52 16.55
CA VAL A 498 16.34 -5.70 16.06
C VAL A 498 15.14 -5.87 16.99
N TRP A 499 14.62 -4.76 17.54
CA TRP A 499 13.43 -4.75 18.39
C TRP A 499 12.23 -4.15 17.66
N LYS A 500 11.14 -4.92 17.62
CA LYS A 500 9.85 -4.53 17.03
C LYS A 500 9.97 -4.02 15.58
N ASP A 501 10.97 -4.51 14.83
CA ASP A 501 11.28 -4.09 13.46
C ASP A 501 11.45 -2.56 13.26
N LYS A 502 11.68 -1.81 14.35
CA LYS A 502 11.75 -0.34 14.36
C LYS A 502 13.05 0.22 14.93
N PHE A 503 13.76 -0.56 15.73
CA PHE A 503 14.98 -0.14 16.40
C PHE A 503 16.05 -1.23 16.31
N ALA A 504 17.23 -0.87 15.88
CA ALA A 504 18.36 -1.79 15.76
C ALA A 504 19.60 -1.23 16.47
N VAL A 505 20.32 -2.11 17.14
CA VAL A 505 21.63 -1.84 17.73
C VAL A 505 22.59 -2.91 17.26
N GLY A 506 23.79 -2.52 16.91
CA GLY A 506 24.79 -3.46 16.44
C GLY A 506 26.20 -2.87 16.45
N GLY A 507 27.12 -3.70 16.02
CA GLY A 507 28.51 -3.31 15.81
C GLY A 507 29.21 -4.31 14.90
N GLY A 508 30.33 -3.88 14.36
CA GLY A 508 31.06 -4.71 13.41
C GLY A 508 32.44 -4.15 13.05
N LEU A 509 32.99 -4.71 12.01
CA LEU A 509 34.24 -4.30 11.40
C LEU A 509 33.97 -3.91 9.95
N SER A 510 34.42 -2.72 9.51
CA SER A 510 34.45 -2.33 8.11
C SER A 510 35.88 -2.27 7.60
N HIS A 511 36.10 -2.86 6.43
CA HIS A 511 37.31 -2.67 5.65
C HIS A 511 37.00 -1.77 4.48
N ASP A 512 37.58 -0.57 4.49
CA ASP A 512 37.45 0.42 3.44
C ASP A 512 38.72 0.45 2.59
N TYR A 513 38.56 0.36 1.27
CA TYR A 513 39.62 0.56 0.29
C TYR A 513 39.26 1.76 -0.58
N PHE A 514 40.18 2.72 -0.68
CA PHE A 514 40.04 3.89 -1.53
C PHE A 514 41.16 3.93 -2.57
N LYS A 515 40.77 4.33 -3.78
CA LYS A 515 41.67 4.79 -4.82
C LYS A 515 41.24 6.19 -5.19
N ALA A 516 42.12 7.16 -5.04
CA ALA A 516 41.86 8.55 -5.39
C ALA A 516 42.81 8.95 -6.52
N GLU A 517 42.25 9.51 -7.57
CA GLU A 517 42.96 10.19 -8.65
C GLU A 517 42.86 11.70 -8.38
N ILE A 518 43.96 12.29 -8.02
CA ILE A 518 44.06 13.68 -7.56
C ILE A 518 44.59 14.53 -8.69
N ASN A 519 43.87 15.59 -9.09
CA ASN A 519 44.26 16.50 -10.18
C ASN A 519 44.65 15.78 -11.49
N ASP A 520 43.97 14.71 -11.84
CA ASP A 520 44.15 13.87 -13.03
C ASP A 520 45.58 13.30 -13.22
N ALA A 521 46.44 13.35 -12.18
CA ALA A 521 47.86 12.95 -12.33
C ALA A 521 48.38 12.01 -11.23
N ASN A 522 47.92 12.15 -9.99
CA ASN A 522 48.43 11.37 -8.86
C ASN A 522 47.43 10.36 -8.36
N ILE A 523 47.81 9.09 -8.37
CA ILE A 523 46.94 8.01 -7.85
C ILE A 523 47.43 7.65 -6.45
N ARG A 524 46.51 7.74 -5.47
CA ARG A 524 46.71 7.33 -4.09
C ARG A 524 45.81 6.14 -3.75
N TYR A 525 46.41 5.14 -3.11
CA TYR A 525 45.68 3.96 -2.58
C TYR A 525 45.76 4.01 -1.06
N SER A 526 44.63 3.73 -0.37
CA SER A 526 44.57 3.65 1.09
C SER A 526 43.63 2.57 1.54
N ARG A 527 43.97 1.89 2.65
CA ARG A 527 43.19 0.79 3.23
C ARG A 527 43.02 1.03 4.72
N PHE A 528 41.79 0.86 5.20
CA PHE A 528 41.44 1.11 6.59
C PHE A 528 40.63 -0.02 7.15
N LEU A 529 40.94 -0.50 8.35
CA LEU A 529 40.12 -1.44 9.11
C LEU A 529 39.50 -0.69 10.29
N ASN A 530 38.19 -0.56 10.30
CA ASN A 530 37.47 0.29 11.23
C ASN A 530 36.45 -0.52 12.04
N PRO A 531 36.64 -0.76 13.33
CA PRO A 531 35.58 -1.21 14.21
C PRO A 531 34.58 -0.08 14.43
N TYR A 532 33.29 -0.45 14.46
CA TYR A 532 32.20 0.50 14.65
C TYR A 532 31.06 -0.09 15.44
N VAL A 533 30.28 0.77 16.08
CA VAL A 533 29.01 0.48 16.72
C VAL A 533 27.94 1.41 16.17
N PHE A 534 26.69 0.98 16.15
CA PHE A 534 25.61 1.79 15.61
C PHE A 534 24.27 1.57 16.30
N ILE A 535 23.44 2.59 16.20
CA ILE A 535 22.02 2.58 16.56
C ILE A 535 21.25 3.09 15.35
N LYS A 536 20.15 2.41 15.00
CA LYS A 536 19.27 2.82 13.91
C LYS A 536 17.81 2.70 14.32
N SER A 537 16.98 3.67 13.94
CA SER A 537 15.54 3.61 14.08
C SER A 537 14.87 4.24 12.86
N ASP A 538 13.81 3.63 12.34
CA ASP A 538 13.05 4.19 11.23
C ASP A 538 11.55 3.87 11.39
N THR A 539 10.79 4.91 11.67
CA THR A 539 9.32 4.88 11.79
C THR A 539 8.63 5.79 10.76
N GLN A 540 9.38 6.27 9.75
CA GLN A 540 8.84 7.14 8.71
C GLN A 540 7.76 6.42 7.88
N ASN A 541 6.67 7.12 7.58
CA ASN A 541 5.55 6.58 6.81
C ASN A 541 5.81 6.48 5.30
N ASP A 542 6.72 7.29 4.77
CA ASP A 542 7.10 7.32 3.36
C ASP A 542 8.61 7.51 3.24
N LYS A 543 9.23 6.97 2.20
CA LYS A 543 10.67 7.08 1.96
C LYS A 543 11.02 8.42 1.30
N ASP A 544 10.24 8.84 0.31
CA ASP A 544 10.56 9.94 -0.60
C ASP A 544 9.98 11.28 -0.14
N PHE A 545 8.75 11.23 0.42
CA PHE A 545 8.00 12.39 0.90
C PHE A 545 7.43 12.13 2.32
N PRO A 546 8.29 11.87 3.31
CA PRO A 546 7.84 11.56 4.66
C PRO A 546 7.07 12.74 5.25
N SER A 547 5.90 12.44 5.85
CA SER A 547 5.06 13.42 6.54
C SER A 547 4.87 13.09 8.03
N LYS A 548 5.27 11.88 8.46
CA LYS A 548 5.12 11.41 9.84
C LYS A 548 6.22 10.41 10.19
N GLY A 549 6.66 10.46 11.44
CA GLY A 549 7.59 9.48 11.98
C GLY A 549 9.00 10.02 12.13
N ILE A 550 9.87 9.20 12.71
CA ILE A 550 11.24 9.57 13.07
C ILE A 550 12.21 8.58 12.44
N TYR A 551 13.32 9.09 11.93
CA TYR A 551 14.51 8.34 11.56
C TYR A 551 15.65 8.75 12.47
N ILE A 552 16.43 7.79 12.97
CA ILE A 552 17.64 8.00 13.77
C ILE A 552 18.69 7.03 13.23
N ALA A 553 19.88 7.53 12.96
CA ALA A 553 21.08 6.73 12.71
C ALA A 553 22.25 7.37 13.44
N ALA A 554 22.84 6.64 14.38
CA ALA A 554 24.05 7.08 15.06
C ALA A 554 25.13 5.99 14.90
N GLU A 555 26.38 6.42 14.71
CA GLU A 555 27.53 5.53 14.53
C GLU A 555 28.73 6.10 15.29
N GLY A 556 29.40 5.24 16.04
CA GLY A 556 30.74 5.51 16.59
C GLY A 556 31.74 4.56 15.92
N LYS A 557 32.86 5.10 15.43
CA LYS A 557 33.87 4.38 14.64
C LYS A 557 35.28 4.74 15.10
N VAL A 558 36.14 3.74 15.20
CA VAL A 558 37.60 3.95 15.28
C VAL A 558 38.15 3.85 13.86
N VAL A 559 38.83 4.89 13.40
CA VAL A 559 39.42 4.92 12.07
C VAL A 559 40.78 4.27 12.14
N ASP A 560 41.05 3.32 11.24
CA ASP A 560 42.31 2.61 11.07
C ASP A 560 42.85 1.94 12.35
N LEU A 561 42.14 0.90 12.80
CA LEU A 561 42.51 0.11 14.00
C LEU A 561 43.98 -0.36 13.97
N LEU A 562 44.45 -0.78 12.78
CA LEU A 562 45.80 -1.34 12.59
C LEU A 562 46.89 -0.28 12.45
N LYS A 563 46.54 1.00 12.42
CA LYS A 563 47.46 2.12 12.22
C LYS A 563 48.33 1.98 10.95
N SER A 564 47.72 1.49 9.88
CA SER A 564 48.41 1.28 8.61
C SER A 564 48.60 2.56 7.80
N GLU A 565 47.71 3.53 8.00
CA GLU A 565 47.68 4.81 7.30
C GLU A 565 47.70 6.03 8.25
N VAL A 566 47.42 5.78 9.56
CA VAL A 566 47.27 6.81 10.58
C VAL A 566 48.06 6.45 11.83
N ASP A 567 49.01 7.27 12.25
CA ASP A 567 49.87 7.00 13.41
C ASP A 567 49.14 7.12 14.75
N LYS A 568 48.19 8.03 14.84
CA LYS A 568 47.41 8.30 16.07
C LYS A 568 46.03 7.71 15.97
N ARG A 569 45.44 7.33 17.13
CA ARG A 569 44.07 6.85 17.18
C ARG A 569 43.07 7.96 16.89
N ILE A 570 42.17 7.74 15.92
CA ILE A 570 41.09 8.65 15.56
C ILE A 570 39.78 7.99 15.84
N VAL A 571 38.86 8.69 16.51
CA VAL A 571 37.49 8.27 16.76
C VAL A 571 36.53 9.23 16.10
N GLN A 572 35.58 8.71 15.33
CA GLN A 572 34.48 9.49 14.76
C GLN A 572 33.17 9.10 15.38
N VAL A 573 32.36 10.09 15.73
CA VAL A 573 30.95 9.90 16.15
C VAL A 573 30.07 10.74 15.27
N LYS A 574 29.01 10.17 14.73
CA LYS A 574 28.01 10.89 13.94
C LYS A 574 26.60 10.48 14.28
N ALA A 575 25.67 11.40 14.10
CA ALA A 575 24.23 11.17 14.26
C ALA A 575 23.44 11.88 13.18
N ASP A 576 22.43 11.20 12.63
CA ASP A 576 21.44 11.71 11.68
C ASP A 576 20.04 11.48 12.26
N ILE A 577 19.35 12.56 12.58
CA ILE A 577 18.01 12.53 13.18
C ILE A 577 17.06 13.30 12.26
N ARG A 578 15.97 12.66 11.85
CA ARG A 578 14.94 13.25 11.01
C ARG A 578 13.59 13.09 11.68
N ILE A 579 12.92 14.19 11.96
CA ILE A 579 11.63 14.24 12.63
C ILE A 579 10.61 14.80 11.66
N ASN A 580 9.52 14.05 11.42
CA ASN A 580 8.45 14.46 10.51
C ASN A 580 7.15 14.58 11.30
N ILE A 581 6.59 15.79 11.31
CA ILE A 581 5.42 16.16 12.08
C ILE A 581 4.30 16.56 11.12
N PRO A 582 3.18 15.82 11.07
CA PRO A 582 2.02 16.24 10.29
C PRO A 582 1.35 17.42 11.02
N LEU A 583 1.36 18.61 10.40
CA LEU A 583 0.67 19.79 10.92
C LEU A 583 -0.82 19.76 10.57
N THR A 584 -1.12 19.35 9.35
CA THR A 584 -2.48 19.12 8.83
C THR A 584 -2.49 17.90 7.91
N ARG A 585 -3.63 17.60 7.28
CA ARG A 585 -3.69 16.57 6.22
C ARG A 585 -2.82 16.90 5.00
N GLN A 586 -2.54 18.18 4.75
CA GLN A 586 -1.78 18.67 3.60
C GLN A 586 -0.39 19.17 3.96
N PHE A 587 -0.15 19.67 5.17
CA PHE A 587 1.12 20.24 5.60
C PHE A 587 1.86 19.31 6.55
N ALA A 588 3.17 19.14 6.30
CA ALA A 588 4.10 18.46 7.20
C ALA A 588 5.35 19.30 7.40
N TYR A 589 5.80 19.41 8.64
CA TYR A 589 7.09 20.00 9.01
C TYR A 589 8.11 18.88 9.18
N ARG A 590 9.31 19.07 8.62
CA ARG A 590 10.40 18.11 8.69
C ARG A 590 11.65 18.80 9.24
N LEU A 591 12.13 18.34 10.37
CA LEU A 591 13.38 18.76 10.98
C LEU A 591 14.44 17.68 10.74
N ASN A 592 15.56 18.05 10.15
CA ASN A 592 16.70 17.17 9.97
C ASN A 592 17.91 17.75 10.75
N LEU A 593 18.42 16.96 11.66
CA LEU A 593 19.60 17.27 12.47
C LEU A 593 20.72 16.28 12.11
N TYR A 594 21.87 16.79 11.75
CA TYR A 594 23.03 15.96 11.50
C TYR A 594 24.22 16.54 12.26
N GLY A 595 24.92 15.70 12.99
CA GLY A 595 26.13 16.05 13.71
C GLY A 595 27.24 15.02 13.46
N GLY A 596 28.46 15.49 13.34
CA GLY A 596 29.64 14.64 13.21
C GLY A 596 30.83 15.26 13.91
N ILE A 597 31.51 14.48 14.74
CA ILE A 597 32.67 14.91 15.52
C ILE A 597 33.83 13.92 15.28
N THR A 598 35.02 14.44 15.08
CA THR A 598 36.28 13.69 14.99
C THR A 598 37.17 14.01 16.18
N ILE A 599 37.55 13.01 16.93
CA ILE A 599 38.49 13.09 18.06
C ILE A 599 39.81 12.47 17.61
N GLY A 600 40.87 13.25 17.60
CA GLY A 600 42.20 12.89 17.12
C GLY A 600 42.71 13.85 16.05
N GLU A 601 43.96 13.70 15.70
CA GLU A 601 44.67 14.58 14.74
C GLU A 601 44.92 13.84 13.42
N ASN A 602 45.14 14.59 12.33
CA ASN A 602 45.51 14.06 11.01
C ASN A 602 44.47 13.10 10.41
N LEU A 603 43.18 13.47 10.48
CA LEU A 603 42.12 12.70 9.85
C LEU A 603 42.37 12.54 8.34
N PRO A 604 42.41 11.32 7.79
CA PRO A 604 42.50 11.13 6.35
C PRO A 604 41.32 11.82 5.62
N SER A 605 41.62 12.50 4.51
CA SER A 605 40.60 13.24 3.73
C SER A 605 39.39 12.38 3.31
N PHE A 606 39.60 11.07 3.21
CA PHE A 606 38.52 10.10 2.91
C PHE A 606 37.42 10.05 3.98
N TYR A 607 37.75 10.37 5.23
CA TYR A 607 36.83 10.33 6.37
C TYR A 607 36.32 11.70 6.81
N GLN A 608 36.75 12.79 6.17
CA GLN A 608 36.18 14.11 6.44
C GLN A 608 34.68 14.11 6.16
N TYR A 609 33.93 14.86 6.97
CA TYR A 609 32.50 15.08 6.70
C TYR A 609 32.37 15.98 5.49
N ARG A 610 31.48 15.58 4.56
CA ARG A 610 31.27 16.29 3.30
C ARG A 610 29.83 16.72 3.15
N LEU A 611 29.63 17.99 2.78
CA LEU A 611 28.32 18.56 2.53
C LEU A 611 28.19 19.04 1.09
N GLY A 612 26.96 19.04 0.57
CA GLY A 612 26.60 19.61 -0.74
C GLY A 612 25.56 18.78 -1.48
N GLY A 613 24.99 19.33 -2.55
CA GLY A 613 23.92 18.71 -3.33
C GLY A 613 22.63 18.53 -2.56
N ILE A 614 21.63 17.98 -3.23
CA ILE A 614 20.31 17.72 -2.62
C ILE A 614 20.01 16.21 -2.49
N PHE A 615 20.96 15.37 -2.88
CA PHE A 615 20.78 13.92 -3.01
C PHE A 615 21.08 13.21 -1.68
N GLU A 616 20.34 12.16 -1.37
CA GLU A 616 20.66 11.27 -0.24
C GLU A 616 21.45 10.08 -0.78
N GLN A 617 22.73 10.03 -0.50
CA GLN A 617 23.66 9.03 -1.04
C GLN A 617 24.38 8.29 0.08
N ASN A 618 24.65 7.01 -0.13
CA ASN A 618 25.43 6.18 0.79
C ASN A 618 26.94 6.34 0.53
N VAL A 619 27.40 7.58 0.42
CA VAL A 619 28.82 7.88 0.36
C VAL A 619 29.34 8.13 1.79
N VAL A 620 30.59 7.75 2.05
CA VAL A 620 31.18 7.88 3.40
C VAL A 620 31.09 9.32 3.90
N ASN A 621 30.53 9.50 5.10
CA ASN A 621 30.38 10.78 5.80
C ASN A 621 29.78 11.94 4.98
N PHE A 622 29.00 11.61 3.94
CA PHE A 622 28.32 12.60 3.12
C PHE A 622 26.93 12.95 3.66
N LYS A 623 26.58 14.26 3.56
CA LYS A 623 25.23 14.74 3.87
C LYS A 623 24.82 15.84 2.89
N ARG A 624 23.54 15.79 2.43
CA ARG A 624 22.97 16.79 1.53
C ARG A 624 22.92 18.17 2.19
N PHE A 625 23.28 19.20 1.41
CA PHE A 625 23.17 20.60 1.78
C PHE A 625 22.99 21.43 0.50
N GLY A 626 21.80 21.97 0.27
CA GLY A 626 21.45 22.69 -0.94
C GLY A 626 22.28 23.96 -1.12
N GLY A 627 22.39 24.48 -2.36
CA GLY A 627 23.18 25.66 -2.70
C GLY A 627 24.67 25.42 -2.86
N PHE A 628 25.12 24.15 -2.76
CA PHE A 628 26.49 23.72 -2.98
C PHE A 628 26.48 22.47 -3.87
N TYR A 629 27.56 22.27 -4.66
CA TYR A 629 27.73 21.07 -5.46
C TYR A 629 27.98 19.84 -4.57
N PHE A 630 27.85 18.65 -5.12
CA PHE A 630 28.07 17.40 -4.39
C PHE A 630 29.46 17.37 -3.72
N ALA A 631 29.46 17.12 -2.41
CA ALA A 631 30.66 16.99 -1.58
C ALA A 631 31.64 18.20 -1.64
N GLN A 632 31.15 19.35 -2.05
CA GLN A 632 31.96 20.57 -2.22
C GLN A 632 32.56 21.09 -0.90
N LEU A 633 31.79 21.00 0.19
CA LEU A 633 32.27 21.42 1.52
C LEU A 633 32.78 20.21 2.27
N ASN A 634 33.93 20.33 2.92
CA ASN A 634 34.53 19.28 3.73
C ASN A 634 35.09 19.84 5.04
N THR A 635 35.11 19.02 6.09
CA THR A 635 35.53 19.42 7.44
C THR A 635 35.75 18.20 8.33
N ASN A 636 36.44 18.38 9.45
CA ASN A 636 36.63 17.36 10.48
C ASN A 636 35.43 17.25 11.43
N ASN A 637 34.68 18.35 11.64
CA ASN A 637 33.49 18.38 12.52
C ASN A 637 32.35 19.13 11.84
N VAL A 638 31.12 18.69 12.01
CA VAL A 638 29.93 19.24 11.34
C VAL A 638 28.71 19.26 12.24
N ILE A 639 27.97 20.35 12.18
CA ILE A 639 26.60 20.43 12.67
C ILE A 639 25.75 20.97 11.52
N LEU A 640 24.65 20.29 11.21
CA LEU A 640 23.69 20.69 10.17
C LEU A 640 22.27 20.63 10.72
N ILE A 641 21.52 21.70 10.53
CA ILE A 641 20.12 21.83 10.88
C ILE A 641 19.36 22.20 9.60
N SER A 642 18.44 21.35 9.16
CA SER A 642 17.58 21.63 8.00
C SER A 642 16.11 21.62 8.42
N ASN A 643 15.40 22.66 8.02
CA ASN A 643 13.98 22.84 8.24
C ASN A 643 13.27 22.79 6.88
N ASP A 644 12.33 21.87 6.75
CA ASP A 644 11.53 21.72 5.54
C ASP A 644 10.05 21.88 5.87
N LEU A 645 9.33 22.71 5.14
CA LEU A 645 7.88 22.75 5.15
C LEU A 645 7.36 22.14 3.85
N GLN A 646 6.68 21.00 3.97
CA GLN A 646 6.12 20.25 2.84
C GLN A 646 4.62 20.48 2.73
N PHE A 647 4.17 20.85 1.54
CA PHE A 647 2.76 20.93 1.17
C PHE A 647 2.42 19.82 0.18
N LYS A 648 1.33 19.11 0.43
CA LYS A 648 0.79 18.04 -0.38
C LYS A 648 -0.49 18.50 -1.07
N PHE A 649 -0.44 18.73 -2.39
CA PHE A 649 -1.61 19.13 -3.18
C PHE A 649 -2.65 18.01 -3.29
N ASN A 650 -2.18 16.80 -3.59
CA ASN A 650 -2.98 15.59 -3.67
C ASN A 650 -2.13 14.36 -3.31
N LYS A 651 -2.56 13.14 -3.65
CA LYS A 651 -1.83 11.91 -3.31
C LYS A 651 -0.41 11.87 -3.87
N ASN A 652 -0.14 12.55 -5.00
CA ASN A 652 1.10 12.39 -5.77
C ASN A 652 1.95 13.65 -5.91
N TYR A 653 1.42 14.87 -5.70
CA TYR A 653 2.14 16.12 -5.93
C TYR A 653 2.49 16.82 -4.64
N PHE A 654 3.74 17.28 -4.54
CA PHE A 654 4.32 17.87 -3.35
C PHE A 654 5.11 19.14 -3.72
N LEU A 655 5.10 20.11 -2.82
CA LEU A 655 5.97 21.27 -2.84
C LEU A 655 6.62 21.40 -1.47
N SER A 656 7.93 21.64 -1.43
CA SER A 656 8.65 21.83 -0.16
C SER A 656 9.55 23.05 -0.23
N GLY A 657 9.49 23.89 0.79
CA GLY A 657 10.47 24.93 1.06
C GLY A 657 11.46 24.43 2.11
N ASN A 658 12.75 24.60 1.84
CA ASN A 658 13.85 24.21 2.74
C ASN A 658 14.66 25.41 3.18
N PHE A 659 15.00 25.44 4.46
CA PHE A 659 15.95 26.38 5.02
C PHE A 659 16.95 25.63 5.91
N SER A 660 18.22 25.70 5.58
CA SER A 660 19.27 24.91 6.23
C SER A 660 20.42 25.78 6.71
N PHE A 661 20.98 25.37 7.84
CA PHE A 661 22.18 25.95 8.45
C PHE A 661 23.22 24.86 8.68
N ALA A 662 24.48 25.19 8.48
CA ALA A 662 25.60 24.34 8.82
C ALA A 662 26.68 25.10 9.53
N ASN A 663 27.34 24.42 10.49
CA ASN A 663 28.64 24.78 11.05
C ASN A 663 29.65 23.75 10.58
N LEU A 664 30.77 24.23 10.07
CA LEU A 664 31.91 23.44 9.65
C LEU A 664 33.15 23.95 10.43
N SER A 665 33.79 23.04 11.16
CA SER A 665 34.97 23.36 11.96
C SER A 665 36.00 22.23 11.91
N ASP A 666 37.25 22.54 11.84
CA ASP A 666 38.32 21.55 11.94
C ASP A 666 38.73 21.27 13.40
N ASP A 667 38.40 22.20 14.32
CA ASP A 667 38.64 22.08 15.76
C ASP A 667 37.36 21.86 16.56
N ILE A 668 37.47 21.12 17.65
CA ILE A 668 36.34 20.93 18.61
C ILE A 668 36.38 22.09 19.61
N SER A 669 35.67 23.18 19.33
CA SER A 669 35.43 24.28 20.26
C SER A 669 33.92 24.42 20.45
N PHE A 670 33.43 24.49 21.71
CA PHE A 670 32.02 24.68 21.98
C PHE A 670 31.53 26.07 21.53
N GLU A 671 32.40 27.09 21.58
CA GLU A 671 32.08 28.42 21.10
C GLU A 671 31.92 28.48 19.58
N ASP A 672 32.74 27.71 18.85
CA ASP A 672 32.64 27.62 17.39
C ASP A 672 31.53 26.72 16.92
N ALA A 673 31.14 25.73 17.70
CA ALA A 673 30.04 24.81 17.37
C ALA A 673 28.69 25.54 17.21
N VAL A 674 28.51 26.71 17.85
CA VAL A 674 27.25 27.50 17.79
C VAL A 674 27.25 28.52 16.64
N LYS A 675 28.41 28.81 16.01
CA LYS A 675 28.52 29.73 14.90
C LYS A 675 28.12 29.06 13.59
N LEU A 676 26.90 29.34 13.12
CA LEU A 676 26.39 28.81 11.84
C LEU A 676 27.10 29.52 10.67
N ASN A 677 28.10 28.85 10.07
CA ASN A 677 28.99 29.44 9.06
C ASN A 677 28.34 29.46 7.67
N TYR A 678 27.46 28.51 7.39
CA TYR A 678 26.79 28.34 6.10
C TYR A 678 25.29 28.30 6.26
N SER A 679 24.58 28.88 5.31
CA SER A 679 23.12 28.84 5.24
C SER A 679 22.65 28.73 3.80
N SER A 680 21.54 28.07 3.59
CA SER A 680 20.95 27.87 2.27
C SER A 680 19.44 27.88 2.29
N LEU A 681 18.87 28.32 1.17
CA LEU A 681 17.43 28.23 0.87
C LEU A 681 17.23 27.32 -0.33
N GLY A 682 16.12 26.59 -0.34
CA GLY A 682 15.75 25.75 -1.47
C GLY A 682 14.25 25.56 -1.59
N ILE A 683 13.82 25.33 -2.82
CA ILE A 683 12.44 24.94 -3.13
C ILE A 683 12.47 23.66 -3.96
N THR A 684 11.61 22.70 -3.63
CA THR A 684 11.53 21.42 -4.32
C THR A 684 10.08 21.15 -4.73
N ALA A 685 9.85 20.97 -6.02
CA ALA A 685 8.64 20.37 -6.55
C ALA A 685 8.84 18.87 -6.68
N GLY A 686 7.88 18.09 -6.22
CA GLY A 686 7.93 16.63 -6.18
C GLY A 686 6.69 15.97 -6.75
N TYR A 687 6.91 14.88 -7.48
CA TYR A 687 5.85 14.02 -7.99
C TYR A 687 6.16 12.55 -7.67
N LYS A 688 5.20 11.85 -7.08
CA LYS A 688 5.28 10.42 -6.81
C LYS A 688 4.72 9.66 -8.01
N SER A 689 5.60 9.27 -8.91
CA SER A 689 5.23 8.51 -10.11
C SER A 689 5.25 7.01 -9.86
N PRO A 690 4.63 6.19 -10.75
CA PRO A 690 4.81 4.73 -10.72
C PRO A 690 6.27 4.29 -10.88
N PHE A 691 7.12 5.15 -11.46
CA PHE A 691 8.55 4.90 -11.69
C PHE A 691 9.46 5.40 -10.55
N GLY A 692 8.87 5.78 -9.41
CA GLY A 692 9.55 6.38 -8.28
C GLY A 692 9.33 7.89 -8.20
N GLN A 693 10.13 8.53 -7.37
CA GLN A 693 10.03 9.99 -7.19
C GLN A 693 10.58 10.75 -8.40
N ILE A 694 9.94 11.87 -8.69
CA ILE A 694 10.49 12.90 -9.58
C ILE A 694 10.59 14.16 -8.73
N LYS A 695 11.80 14.73 -8.62
CA LYS A 695 12.03 15.96 -7.87
C LYS A 695 12.78 16.95 -8.74
N VAL A 696 12.32 18.19 -8.71
CA VAL A 696 13.00 19.35 -9.29
C VAL A 696 13.27 20.31 -8.16
N ASN A 697 14.52 20.68 -7.99
CA ASN A 697 14.97 21.56 -6.92
C ASN A 697 15.71 22.74 -7.47
N PHE A 698 15.48 23.89 -6.86
CA PHE A 698 16.34 25.07 -6.96
C PHE A 698 16.83 25.42 -5.55
N SER A 699 18.13 25.56 -5.37
CA SER A 699 18.72 25.91 -4.09
C SER A 699 19.83 26.94 -4.25
N HIS A 700 19.99 27.80 -3.23
CA HIS A 700 20.93 28.90 -3.23
C HIS A 700 21.59 29.04 -1.85
N SER A 701 22.91 29.27 -1.85
CA SER A 701 23.68 29.63 -0.64
C SER A 701 23.47 31.11 -0.32
N LEU A 702 23.21 31.42 0.95
CA LEU A 702 22.96 32.82 1.36
C LEU A 702 24.27 33.60 1.69
N LYS A 703 25.39 32.92 1.88
CA LYS A 703 26.64 33.52 2.35
C LYS A 703 27.76 33.62 1.32
N ASN A 704 27.71 32.87 0.25
CA ASN A 704 28.73 32.87 -0.78
C ASN A 704 28.09 33.38 -2.09
N ASN A 705 28.81 34.20 -2.86
CA ASN A 705 28.39 34.69 -4.19
C ASN A 705 28.22 33.51 -5.21
N GLN A 706 27.81 32.34 -4.74
CA GLN A 706 27.59 31.15 -5.54
C GLN A 706 26.27 31.26 -6.28
N LYS A 707 26.29 30.96 -7.57
CA LYS A 707 25.04 30.93 -8.38
C LYS A 707 24.09 29.87 -7.82
N GLY A 708 22.78 30.12 -7.91
CA GLY A 708 21.78 29.13 -7.56
C GLY A 708 21.93 27.85 -8.37
N ILE A 709 21.70 26.71 -7.73
CA ILE A 709 21.88 25.38 -8.31
C ILE A 709 20.50 24.80 -8.61
N PHE A 710 20.31 24.39 -9.84
CA PHE A 710 19.13 23.65 -10.30
C PHE A 710 19.49 22.17 -10.38
N SER A 711 18.61 21.28 -9.88
CA SER A 711 18.87 19.85 -9.82
C SER A 711 17.62 19.04 -10.09
N VAL A 712 17.77 17.90 -10.75
CA VAL A 712 16.69 16.96 -11.08
C VAL A 712 17.01 15.57 -10.54
N ILE A 713 16.01 14.93 -9.94
CA ILE A 713 16.06 13.53 -9.50
C ILE A 713 14.91 12.77 -10.16
N LEU A 714 15.20 11.66 -10.78
CA LEU A 714 14.22 10.70 -11.29
C LEU A 714 14.47 9.33 -10.66
N GLY A 715 13.42 8.69 -10.19
CA GLY A 715 13.50 7.37 -9.57
C GLY A 715 14.09 7.37 -8.16
N HIS A 716 14.36 6.19 -7.65
CA HIS A 716 14.96 6.01 -6.34
C HIS A 716 16.48 5.94 -6.45
N TRP A 717 17.15 6.54 -5.49
CA TRP A 717 18.60 6.37 -5.37
C TRP A 717 18.93 4.97 -4.83
N PHE A 718 19.95 4.33 -5.39
CA PHE A 718 20.46 3.00 -5.03
C PHE A 718 21.97 2.95 -5.01
#